data_1107b66219d03c91b435bc9e925b4da1
#
_entry.id   1107b66219d03c91b435bc9e925b4da1
#
_cell.length_a   1.000
_cell.length_b   1.000
_cell.length_c   1.000
_cell.angle_alpha   90.00
_cell.angle_beta   90.00
_cell.angle_gamma   90.00
#
_symmetry.space_group_name_H-M   'P 1'
#
loop_
_entity.id
_entity.type
_entity.pdbx_description
1 polymer ?
#
loop_
_entity_poly.entity_id
_entity_poly.type
_entity_poly.pdbx_seq_one_letter_code
_entity_poly.pdbx_strand_id
1 'polypeptide(L)'
;MGGSRHADPTSPRKHVDREAATLVCHARRLKQRGWRGLVWLSGAPAQARQQALALWQAADWQAPLWVGDAQQSPVAASLPSRKARTRLGAEHQLVILDASGHEGLDPDALGALAGTVSAGGLLVLVTPSSWGCQPDPNYARFADYPWPWEHLSAHYLTRMARLLGASTEVVRWPVGGALRLPTLAKRPSAPESCEDTDCLTADQALAVSALVKLKRRRPLVVTADRGRGKSAALGIACARLLQQSDGGEWLLTAPRLSAVESVFSRVAALCPALQRHGPAEVSLANGSRLRFLPPDVLTEQIEQGALGGSGSTLLVDEAAAIPASLLARWLAAFPRIAFATTVHGYEGSGRGFALRFRDVLDRQAPQWRELTLQTPIRWSVGDPLESLIQRLLLLNAPLPNALPSQDELPHSIVLSQAQLAAQDARLEKLFGLLVQSHYRTTPSDLRQLLDGPGTGLRMILSRDGEDPQAVLVTREEGGFGAELADQVARGERRPQGHLLAQSLAAHCGSREALTARWRRVARIATHPQRRREGLGRQLLEEDIDSATQQGVSLYGATFGAEASLLRFWRALGFVPVRLGMTREAATGEYAVMVARALNPEGHAVLDTLRSGFAASLPSLLAFELAALPASVVALLLAALPAQPLGTAERQAIHDVAYARRDPALARPALQALAREASRQPLGEAQQAHQQLAAWAYQNQPLAKAQNDAVQRLRDVARQVIAACALFPSEPER
;
A
#
# COMPACT_ATOMS: atom_id res chain seq x y z
N MET A 1 14.27 -59.58 -42.25
CA MET A 1 15.42 -58.81 -41.73
C MET A 1 14.86 -57.72 -40.83
N GLY A 2 14.77 -58.02 -39.55
CA GLY A 2 14.28 -57.05 -38.53
C GLY A 2 15.46 -56.25 -38.02
N GLY A 3 15.47 -54.97 -38.30
CA GLY A 3 16.42 -54.00 -37.71
C GLY A 3 15.85 -53.47 -36.42
N SER A 4 16.22 -54.03 -35.28
CA SER A 4 15.99 -53.43 -33.97
C SER A 4 16.85 -52.15 -33.86
N ARG A 5 16.24 -50.97 -33.93
CA ARG A 5 16.88 -49.74 -33.55
C ARG A 5 17.13 -49.75 -32.04
N HIS A 6 18.34 -50.13 -31.66
CA HIS A 6 18.83 -49.83 -30.31
C HIS A 6 18.82 -48.28 -30.12
N ALA A 7 17.92 -47.80 -29.33
CA ALA A 7 17.87 -46.41 -28.96
C ALA A 7 19.08 -46.12 -28.04
N ASP A 8 19.96 -45.24 -28.49
CA ASP A 8 21.15 -44.75 -27.79
C ASP A 8 20.78 -44.22 -26.40
N PRO A 9 21.34 -44.73 -25.30
CA PRO A 9 21.04 -44.30 -23.92
C PRO A 9 21.54 -42.87 -23.62
N THR A 10 22.28 -42.22 -24.52
CA THR A 10 22.91 -40.91 -24.34
C THR A 10 22.14 -39.74 -24.99
N SER A 11 20.93 -39.98 -25.53
CA SER A 11 20.14 -38.88 -26.13
C SER A 11 19.81 -37.77 -25.08
N PRO A 12 20.09 -36.49 -25.38
CA PRO A 12 19.82 -35.37 -24.48
C PRO A 12 18.36 -35.33 -23.95
N ARG A 13 17.40 -35.76 -24.74
CA ARG A 13 15.98 -35.82 -24.36
C ARG A 13 15.74 -36.84 -23.25
N LYS A 14 16.35 -38.03 -23.33
CA LYS A 14 16.21 -39.04 -22.27
C LYS A 14 16.82 -38.60 -20.96
N HIS A 15 17.90 -37.79 -20.99
CA HIS A 15 18.51 -37.23 -19.81
C HIS A 15 17.57 -36.27 -19.09
N VAL A 16 16.95 -35.34 -19.82
CA VAL A 16 15.96 -34.39 -19.29
C VAL A 16 14.74 -35.11 -18.71
N ASP A 17 14.23 -36.14 -19.37
CA ASP A 17 13.08 -36.93 -18.90
C ASP A 17 13.42 -37.65 -17.57
N ARG A 18 14.65 -38.14 -17.42
CA ARG A 18 15.12 -38.75 -16.16
C ARG A 18 15.24 -37.75 -15.04
N GLU A 19 15.72 -36.53 -15.31
CA GLU A 19 15.81 -35.46 -14.34
C GLU A 19 14.41 -34.98 -13.92
N ALA A 20 13.48 -34.86 -14.86
CA ALA A 20 12.09 -34.52 -14.60
C ALA A 20 11.42 -35.58 -13.68
N ALA A 21 11.64 -36.88 -13.94
CA ALA A 21 11.17 -37.94 -13.06
C ALA A 21 11.80 -37.87 -11.65
N THR A 22 13.07 -37.46 -11.55
CA THR A 22 13.75 -37.23 -10.26
C THR A 22 13.09 -36.08 -9.49
N LEU A 23 12.69 -35.00 -10.16
CA LEU A 23 11.95 -33.88 -9.58
C LEU A 23 10.56 -34.29 -9.10
N VAL A 24 9.84 -35.16 -9.84
CA VAL A 24 8.57 -35.74 -9.37
C VAL A 24 8.76 -36.55 -8.09
N CYS A 25 9.83 -37.36 -7.99
CA CYS A 25 10.17 -38.05 -6.77
C CYS A 25 10.51 -37.08 -5.61
N HIS A 26 11.22 -36.00 -5.90
CA HIS A 26 11.49 -34.93 -4.93
C HIS A 26 10.20 -34.27 -4.43
N ALA A 27 9.27 -33.94 -5.30
CA ALA A 27 7.96 -33.40 -4.95
C ALA A 27 7.16 -34.35 -4.01
N ARG A 28 7.22 -35.65 -4.25
CA ARG A 28 6.62 -36.65 -3.34
C ARG A 28 7.27 -36.64 -1.96
N ARG A 29 8.59 -36.49 -1.87
CA ARG A 29 9.32 -36.35 -0.57
C ARG A 29 8.93 -35.06 0.15
N LEU A 30 8.73 -33.97 -0.57
CA LEU A 30 8.22 -32.71 -0.02
C LEU A 30 6.79 -32.89 0.51
N LYS A 31 5.91 -33.60 -0.24
CA LYS A 31 4.53 -33.88 0.18
C LYS A 31 4.48 -34.63 1.52
N GLN A 32 5.36 -35.59 1.72
CA GLN A 32 5.46 -36.35 2.99
C GLN A 32 5.82 -35.46 4.19
N ARG A 33 6.44 -34.30 3.95
CA ARG A 33 6.81 -33.29 4.96
C ARG A 33 5.80 -32.16 5.08
N GLY A 34 4.84 -32.09 4.17
CA GLY A 34 3.97 -30.96 4.03
C GLY A 34 4.67 -29.72 3.49
N TRP A 35 5.80 -29.87 2.80
CA TRP A 35 6.63 -28.79 2.28
C TRP A 35 6.44 -28.56 0.78
N ARG A 36 6.93 -27.39 0.32
CA ARG A 36 6.96 -26.97 -1.07
C ARG A 36 8.40 -26.66 -1.48
N GLY A 37 8.71 -26.70 -2.77
CA GLY A 37 10.06 -26.45 -3.27
C GLY A 37 10.13 -25.39 -4.36
N LEU A 38 11.29 -24.72 -4.46
CA LEU A 38 11.64 -23.87 -5.58
C LEU A 38 12.67 -24.60 -6.46
N VAL A 39 12.39 -24.63 -7.77
CA VAL A 39 13.31 -25.10 -8.79
C VAL A 39 13.78 -23.88 -9.60
N TRP A 40 15.07 -23.61 -9.60
CA TRP A 40 15.69 -22.61 -10.45
C TRP A 40 16.24 -23.27 -11.69
N LEU A 41 15.53 -23.07 -12.81
CA LEU A 41 15.87 -23.58 -14.14
C LEU A 41 16.50 -22.45 -14.95
N SER A 42 17.78 -22.56 -15.24
CA SER A 42 18.54 -21.53 -15.97
C SER A 42 19.15 -22.05 -17.26
N GLY A 43 19.09 -21.27 -18.34
CA GLY A 43 19.67 -21.68 -19.60
C GLY A 43 19.17 -20.88 -20.81
N ALA A 44 19.50 -21.35 -22.02
CA ALA A 44 18.94 -20.75 -23.23
C ALA A 44 17.40 -20.86 -23.23
N PRO A 45 16.66 -19.78 -23.48
CA PRO A 45 15.21 -19.71 -23.23
C PRO A 45 14.38 -20.85 -23.85
N ALA A 46 14.64 -21.19 -25.10
CA ALA A 46 13.93 -22.24 -25.81
C ALA A 46 14.16 -23.64 -25.18
N GLN A 47 15.41 -23.93 -24.82
CA GLN A 47 15.78 -25.19 -24.18
C GLN A 47 15.26 -25.28 -22.76
N ALA A 48 15.32 -24.19 -22.00
CA ALA A 48 14.79 -24.11 -20.65
C ALA A 48 13.27 -24.35 -20.62
N ARG A 49 12.51 -23.77 -21.57
CA ARG A 49 11.07 -24.04 -21.71
C ARG A 49 10.77 -25.50 -22.08
N GLN A 50 11.57 -26.10 -22.97
CA GLN A 50 11.42 -27.54 -23.28
C GLN A 50 11.69 -28.41 -22.06
N GLN A 51 12.70 -28.07 -21.25
CA GLN A 51 13.02 -28.77 -20.02
C GLN A 51 11.92 -28.61 -18.98
N ALA A 52 11.35 -27.41 -18.83
CA ALA A 52 10.17 -27.16 -17.99
C ALA A 52 8.94 -27.92 -18.48
N LEU A 53 8.74 -28.02 -19.80
CA LEU A 53 7.65 -28.82 -20.40
C LEU A 53 7.81 -30.32 -20.13
N ALA A 54 9.04 -30.84 -20.13
CA ALA A 54 9.28 -32.24 -19.75
C ALA A 54 8.84 -32.51 -18.30
N LEU A 55 9.10 -31.58 -17.36
CA LEU A 55 8.57 -31.68 -15.99
C LEU A 55 7.06 -31.58 -15.93
N TRP A 56 6.45 -30.69 -16.70
CA TRP A 56 5.00 -30.56 -16.81
C TRP A 56 4.34 -31.87 -17.25
N GLN A 57 4.96 -32.57 -18.18
CA GLN A 57 4.48 -33.84 -18.73
C GLN A 57 4.86 -35.08 -17.90
N ALA A 58 5.81 -34.96 -16.96
CA ALA A 58 6.35 -36.09 -16.21
C ALA A 58 5.40 -36.67 -15.14
N ALA A 59 4.33 -35.97 -14.81
CA ALA A 59 3.32 -36.42 -13.84
C ALA A 59 1.97 -35.75 -14.11
N ASP A 60 0.91 -36.37 -13.57
CA ASP A 60 -0.43 -35.77 -13.53
C ASP A 60 -0.53 -34.78 -12.36
N TRP A 61 -0.06 -33.54 -12.61
CA TRP A 61 -0.05 -32.46 -11.62
C TRP A 61 -1.45 -31.93 -11.38
N GLN A 62 -1.82 -31.71 -10.11
CA GLN A 62 -3.11 -31.09 -9.79
C GLN A 62 -3.07 -29.59 -10.12
N ALA A 63 -3.99 -29.16 -11.01
CA ALA A 63 -4.15 -27.78 -11.45
C ALA A 63 -2.82 -27.09 -11.81
N PRO A 64 -2.00 -27.64 -12.72
CA PRO A 64 -0.71 -27.02 -13.07
C PRO A 64 -0.93 -25.66 -13.73
N LEU A 65 -0.02 -24.72 -13.49
CA LEU A 65 -0.12 -23.35 -13.98
C LEU A 65 1.18 -22.92 -14.64
N TRP A 66 1.08 -22.43 -15.89
CA TRP A 66 2.18 -21.77 -16.59
C TRP A 66 1.94 -20.26 -16.62
N VAL A 67 2.92 -19.49 -16.19
CA VAL A 67 2.86 -18.02 -16.13
C VAL A 67 4.03 -17.45 -16.91
N GLY A 68 3.73 -16.56 -17.86
CA GLY A 68 4.70 -15.91 -18.73
C GLY A 68 4.08 -15.52 -20.07
N ASP A 69 4.92 -15.19 -21.05
CA ASP A 69 4.47 -14.77 -22.38
C ASP A 69 3.69 -15.89 -23.09
N ALA A 70 2.42 -15.59 -23.40
CA ALA A 70 1.52 -16.54 -24.07
C ALA A 70 2.00 -16.96 -25.46
N GLN A 71 2.73 -16.07 -26.18
CA GLN A 71 3.25 -16.37 -27.54
C GLN A 71 4.43 -17.34 -27.48
N GLN A 72 5.12 -17.41 -26.37
CA GLN A 72 6.30 -18.27 -26.19
C GLN A 72 6.03 -19.49 -25.32
N SER A 73 4.82 -19.61 -24.78
CA SER A 73 4.43 -20.73 -23.92
C SER A 73 4.31 -22.02 -24.70
N PRO A 74 4.90 -23.13 -24.23
CA PRO A 74 4.73 -24.44 -24.86
C PRO A 74 3.39 -25.11 -24.53
N VAL A 75 2.57 -24.52 -23.63
CA VAL A 75 1.25 -25.01 -23.27
C VAL A 75 0.16 -24.07 -23.77
N ALA A 76 -0.98 -24.62 -24.16
CA ALA A 76 -2.07 -23.84 -24.76
C ALA A 76 -2.71 -22.82 -23.80
N ALA A 77 -2.74 -23.12 -22.49
CA ALA A 77 -3.29 -22.23 -21.47
C ALA A 77 -2.16 -21.67 -20.60
N SER A 78 -1.65 -20.51 -20.95
CA SER A 78 -0.71 -19.75 -20.12
C SER A 78 -1.33 -18.46 -19.59
N LEU A 79 -0.84 -17.98 -18.46
CA LEU A 79 -1.30 -16.76 -17.82
C LEU A 79 -0.22 -15.68 -17.90
N PRO A 80 -0.49 -14.48 -18.42
CA PRO A 80 0.46 -13.36 -18.35
C PRO A 80 0.82 -13.02 -16.89
N SER A 81 2.08 -12.66 -16.62
CA SER A 81 2.58 -12.34 -15.27
C SER A 81 1.75 -11.27 -14.56
N ARG A 82 1.28 -10.24 -15.29
CA ARG A 82 0.38 -9.18 -14.76
C ARG A 82 -0.94 -9.70 -14.19
N LYS A 83 -1.41 -10.89 -14.62
CA LYS A 83 -2.64 -11.54 -14.14
C LYS A 83 -2.38 -12.55 -13.02
N ALA A 84 -1.15 -12.76 -12.57
CA ALA A 84 -0.81 -13.73 -11.52
C ALA A 84 -1.66 -13.56 -10.24
N ARG A 85 -1.98 -12.32 -9.88
CA ARG A 85 -2.83 -11.99 -8.72
C ARG A 85 -4.26 -12.54 -8.81
N THR A 86 -4.75 -12.86 -10.02
CA THR A 86 -6.08 -13.47 -10.17
C THR A 86 -6.14 -14.92 -9.69
N ARG A 87 -4.97 -15.54 -9.45
CA ARG A 87 -4.85 -16.90 -8.92
C ARG A 87 -4.77 -16.98 -7.41
N LEU A 88 -4.86 -15.84 -6.74
CA LEU A 88 -4.88 -15.80 -5.29
C LEU A 88 -6.09 -16.55 -4.74
N GLY A 89 -5.82 -17.44 -3.77
CA GLY A 89 -6.84 -18.34 -3.23
C GLY A 89 -6.87 -19.71 -3.89
N ALA A 90 -6.45 -19.84 -5.16
CA ALA A 90 -6.30 -21.15 -5.83
C ALA A 90 -5.12 -21.95 -5.27
N GLU A 91 -5.11 -23.25 -5.55
CA GLU A 91 -4.04 -24.17 -5.18
C GLU A 91 -3.53 -24.89 -6.44
N HIS A 92 -2.21 -24.88 -6.58
CA HIS A 92 -1.50 -25.44 -7.72
C HIS A 92 -0.40 -26.37 -7.23
N GLN A 93 -0.30 -27.58 -7.77
CA GLN A 93 0.79 -28.50 -7.43
C GLN A 93 2.06 -28.19 -8.23
N LEU A 94 1.95 -27.63 -9.43
CA LEU A 94 3.07 -27.16 -10.24
C LEU A 94 2.78 -25.74 -10.73
N VAL A 95 3.67 -24.81 -10.44
CA VAL A 95 3.65 -23.47 -11.02
C VAL A 95 4.96 -23.22 -11.75
N ILE A 96 4.89 -22.92 -13.05
CA ILE A 96 6.05 -22.51 -13.84
C ILE A 96 5.95 -21.02 -14.09
N LEU A 97 6.91 -20.25 -13.58
CA LEU A 97 7.06 -18.82 -13.84
C LEU A 97 8.20 -18.64 -14.85
N ASP A 98 7.85 -18.40 -16.10
CA ASP A 98 8.79 -18.20 -17.19
C ASP A 98 9.21 -16.73 -17.28
N ALA A 99 10.35 -16.41 -16.66
CA ALA A 99 10.99 -15.10 -16.72
C ALA A 99 12.06 -15.03 -17.84
N SER A 100 12.17 -16.05 -18.70
CA SER A 100 13.13 -16.09 -19.78
C SER A 100 12.66 -15.42 -21.08
N GLY A 101 11.37 -15.03 -21.13
CA GLY A 101 10.72 -14.41 -22.28
C GLY A 101 10.69 -12.88 -22.23
N HIS A 102 9.87 -12.30 -23.11
CA HIS A 102 9.70 -10.85 -23.25
C HIS A 102 9.04 -10.17 -22.05
N GLU A 103 8.42 -10.93 -21.14
CA GLU A 103 7.85 -10.35 -19.92
C GLU A 103 8.88 -10.15 -18.79
N GLY A 104 10.00 -10.89 -18.80
CA GLY A 104 10.98 -10.87 -17.72
C GLY A 104 10.41 -11.30 -16.38
N LEU A 105 11.12 -11.04 -15.28
CA LEU A 105 10.66 -11.34 -13.92
C LEU A 105 9.76 -10.22 -13.37
N ASP A 106 8.51 -10.54 -13.07
CA ASP A 106 7.63 -9.71 -12.24
C ASP A 106 7.76 -10.15 -10.77
N PRO A 107 8.38 -9.34 -9.88
CA PRO A 107 8.56 -9.69 -8.47
C PRO A 107 7.23 -9.89 -7.71
N ASP A 108 6.22 -9.11 -8.09
CA ASP A 108 4.90 -9.19 -7.46
C ASP A 108 4.18 -10.48 -7.88
N ALA A 109 4.38 -10.93 -9.13
CA ALA A 109 3.89 -12.22 -9.60
C ALA A 109 4.57 -13.39 -8.86
N LEU A 110 5.90 -13.33 -8.66
CA LEU A 110 6.63 -14.34 -7.89
C LEU A 110 6.07 -14.46 -6.47
N GLY A 111 5.87 -13.33 -5.78
CA GLY A 111 5.30 -13.29 -4.44
C GLY A 111 3.87 -13.83 -4.38
N ALA A 112 3.04 -13.48 -5.36
CA ALA A 112 1.66 -13.96 -5.46
C ALA A 112 1.58 -15.47 -5.67
N LEU A 113 2.33 -15.98 -6.65
CA LEU A 113 2.32 -17.39 -7.07
C LEU A 113 2.89 -18.32 -6.01
N ALA A 114 3.95 -17.91 -5.30
CA ALA A 114 4.54 -18.69 -4.22
C ALA A 114 3.50 -19.08 -3.15
N GLY A 115 2.51 -18.20 -2.89
CA GLY A 115 1.42 -18.48 -1.95
C GLY A 115 0.33 -19.40 -2.48
N THR A 116 0.33 -19.74 -3.78
CA THR A 116 -0.66 -20.64 -4.41
C THR A 116 -0.17 -22.07 -4.56
N VAL A 117 1.13 -22.32 -4.34
CA VAL A 117 1.69 -23.67 -4.42
C VAL A 117 1.21 -24.49 -3.23
N SER A 118 0.64 -25.68 -3.46
CA SER A 118 0.17 -26.61 -2.42
C SER A 118 1.31 -27.44 -1.84
N ALA A 119 1.09 -28.08 -0.69
CA ALA A 119 2.07 -28.99 -0.08
C ALA A 119 2.45 -30.13 -1.03
N GLY A 120 3.74 -30.36 -1.20
CA GLY A 120 4.30 -31.29 -2.19
C GLY A 120 4.44 -30.68 -3.58
N GLY A 121 4.10 -29.41 -3.76
CA GLY A 121 4.20 -28.73 -5.05
C GLY A 121 5.56 -28.07 -5.29
N LEU A 122 5.77 -27.69 -6.56
CA LEU A 122 6.98 -27.04 -7.03
C LEU A 122 6.65 -25.69 -7.68
N LEU A 123 7.41 -24.66 -7.33
CA LEU A 123 7.51 -23.39 -8.07
C LEU A 123 8.78 -23.46 -8.93
N VAL A 124 8.63 -23.45 -10.25
CA VAL A 124 9.76 -23.46 -11.18
C VAL A 124 9.96 -22.05 -11.71
N LEU A 125 11.10 -21.46 -11.38
CA LEU A 125 11.53 -20.17 -11.93
C LEU A 125 12.46 -20.42 -13.12
N VAL A 126 11.99 -20.07 -14.32
CA VAL A 126 12.75 -20.21 -15.56
C VAL A 126 13.42 -18.90 -15.90
N THR A 127 14.75 -18.90 -16.06
CA THR A 127 15.55 -17.70 -16.35
C THR A 127 16.55 -17.94 -17.48
N PRO A 128 16.98 -16.90 -18.22
CA PRO A 128 18.11 -17.03 -19.11
C PRO A 128 19.41 -17.28 -18.34
N SER A 129 20.44 -17.79 -18.99
CA SER A 129 21.75 -18.05 -18.36
C SER A 129 22.46 -16.78 -17.88
N SER A 130 22.22 -15.65 -18.54
CA SER A 130 22.76 -14.32 -18.17
C SER A 130 21.96 -13.61 -17.07
N TRP A 131 20.92 -14.24 -16.53
CA TRP A 131 20.07 -13.60 -15.54
C TRP A 131 20.83 -13.23 -14.27
N GLY A 132 20.62 -12.00 -13.82
CA GLY A 132 21.38 -11.43 -12.69
C GLY A 132 22.61 -10.61 -13.13
N CYS A 133 23.03 -10.66 -14.40
CA CYS A 133 24.14 -9.86 -14.92
C CYS A 133 23.68 -8.55 -15.57
N GLN A 134 22.44 -8.50 -16.05
CA GLN A 134 21.87 -7.36 -16.75
C GLN A 134 20.37 -7.26 -16.44
N PRO A 135 19.73 -6.07 -16.64
CA PRO A 135 18.30 -5.94 -16.50
C PRO A 135 17.56 -6.84 -17.48
N ASP A 136 16.36 -7.28 -17.10
CA ASP A 136 15.47 -8.07 -17.96
C ASP A 136 14.34 -7.17 -18.55
N PRO A 137 13.57 -7.65 -19.54
CA PRO A 137 12.54 -6.86 -20.19
C PRO A 137 11.46 -6.30 -19.25
N ASN A 138 11.26 -6.88 -18.06
CA ASN A 138 10.29 -6.36 -17.08
C ASN A 138 10.72 -4.99 -16.52
N TYR A 139 11.99 -4.63 -16.66
CA TYR A 139 12.51 -3.30 -16.28
C TYR A 139 11.87 -2.16 -17.08
N ALA A 140 11.38 -2.44 -18.29
CA ALA A 140 10.60 -1.47 -19.06
C ALA A 140 9.40 -0.90 -18.30
N ARG A 141 8.91 -1.57 -17.25
CA ARG A 141 7.77 -1.12 -16.45
C ARG A 141 8.10 0.01 -15.47
N PHE A 142 9.37 0.28 -15.21
CA PHE A 142 9.80 1.35 -14.29
C PHE A 142 11.03 2.13 -14.82
N ALA A 143 11.36 1.94 -16.09
CA ALA A 143 12.36 2.74 -16.77
C ALA A 143 11.78 4.13 -17.06
N ASP A 144 12.04 5.08 -16.15
CA ASP A 144 11.57 6.45 -16.30
C ASP A 144 12.27 7.10 -17.51
N TYR A 145 11.51 7.89 -18.28
CA TYR A 145 12.08 8.65 -19.40
C TYR A 145 13.25 9.54 -18.93
N PRO A 146 14.34 9.72 -19.70
CA PRO A 146 14.60 9.16 -21.04
C PRO A 146 15.35 7.82 -21.06
N TRP A 147 15.44 7.10 -19.93
CA TRP A 147 16.28 5.92 -19.79
C TRP A 147 15.69 4.70 -20.50
N PRO A 148 16.38 4.10 -21.50
CA PRO A 148 16.05 2.77 -21.99
C PRO A 148 16.26 1.75 -20.86
N TRP A 149 15.35 0.79 -20.75
CA TRP A 149 15.41 -0.20 -19.65
C TRP A 149 16.70 -1.04 -19.69
N GLU A 150 17.28 -1.24 -20.86
CA GLU A 150 18.52 -1.99 -21.07
C GLU A 150 19.75 -1.33 -20.42
N HIS A 151 19.67 -0.03 -20.16
CA HIS A 151 20.75 0.76 -19.58
C HIS A 151 20.61 0.91 -18.04
N LEU A 152 19.55 0.36 -17.43
CA LEU A 152 19.39 0.39 -16.00
C LEU A 152 20.37 -0.58 -15.32
N SER A 153 20.64 -0.36 -14.04
CA SER A 153 21.35 -1.33 -13.22
C SER A 153 20.50 -2.59 -13.00
N ALA A 154 21.16 -3.70 -12.68
CA ALA A 154 20.50 -4.98 -12.40
C ALA A 154 20.78 -5.46 -10.96
N HIS A 155 21.00 -4.54 -10.03
CA HIS A 155 21.38 -4.88 -8.64
C HIS A 155 20.33 -5.80 -7.97
N TYR A 156 19.04 -5.59 -8.24
CA TYR A 156 17.98 -6.44 -7.75
C TYR A 156 18.10 -7.87 -8.28
N LEU A 157 18.26 -8.06 -9.59
CA LEU A 157 18.41 -9.39 -10.19
C LEU A 157 19.72 -10.06 -9.80
N THR A 158 20.82 -9.30 -9.70
CA THR A 158 22.12 -9.79 -9.20
C THR A 158 21.97 -10.32 -7.77
N ARG A 159 21.27 -9.57 -6.89
CA ARG A 159 20.97 -10.02 -5.53
C ARG A 159 20.14 -11.29 -5.53
N MET A 160 19.08 -11.36 -6.35
CA MET A 160 18.23 -12.54 -6.48
C MET A 160 19.04 -13.78 -6.92
N ALA A 161 19.82 -13.64 -7.98
CA ALA A 161 20.67 -14.73 -8.53
C ALA A 161 21.70 -15.19 -7.49
N ARG A 162 22.33 -14.27 -6.74
CA ARG A 162 23.27 -14.57 -5.67
C ARG A 162 22.60 -15.36 -4.55
N LEU A 163 21.43 -14.93 -4.07
CA LEU A 163 20.69 -15.60 -3.01
C LEU A 163 20.22 -17.00 -3.43
N LEU A 164 19.69 -17.15 -4.65
CA LEU A 164 19.32 -18.46 -5.21
C LEU A 164 20.54 -19.36 -5.36
N GLY A 165 21.64 -18.78 -5.84
CA GLY A 165 22.91 -19.47 -6.01
C GLY A 165 23.57 -19.95 -4.70
N ALA A 166 23.43 -19.19 -3.62
CA ALA A 166 23.97 -19.53 -2.30
C ALA A 166 23.04 -20.45 -1.48
N SER A 167 21.76 -20.53 -1.83
CA SER A 167 20.78 -21.29 -1.07
C SER A 167 20.99 -22.81 -1.16
N THR A 168 20.97 -23.47 -0.03
CA THR A 168 21.00 -24.95 0.08
C THR A 168 19.60 -25.56 -0.03
N GLU A 169 18.54 -24.75 -0.11
CA GLU A 169 17.13 -25.17 -0.16
C GLU A 169 16.56 -25.17 -1.60
N VAL A 170 17.30 -24.59 -2.56
CA VAL A 170 16.89 -24.46 -3.96
C VAL A 170 17.34 -25.66 -4.78
N VAL A 171 16.41 -26.23 -5.53
CA VAL A 171 16.75 -27.17 -6.59
C VAL A 171 17.37 -26.37 -7.76
N ARG A 172 18.60 -26.71 -8.15
CA ARG A 172 19.26 -26.12 -9.32
C ARG A 172 19.17 -27.07 -10.50
N TRP A 173 18.62 -26.56 -11.59
CA TRP A 173 18.40 -27.35 -12.80
C TRP A 173 18.86 -26.59 -14.06
N PRO A 174 20.19 -26.41 -14.24
CA PRO A 174 20.70 -25.71 -15.40
C PRO A 174 20.55 -26.54 -16.68
N VAL A 175 20.24 -25.89 -17.79
CA VAL A 175 20.20 -26.53 -19.11
C VAL A 175 21.60 -27.04 -19.47
N GLY A 176 21.69 -28.31 -19.84
CA GLY A 176 22.97 -28.97 -20.16
C GLY A 176 23.90 -29.21 -18.98
N GLY A 177 23.46 -28.95 -17.75
CA GLY A 177 24.20 -29.20 -16.52
C GLY A 177 23.53 -30.25 -15.64
N ALA A 178 24.15 -30.63 -14.54
CA ALA A 178 23.60 -31.63 -13.62
C ALA A 178 22.52 -31.06 -12.71
N LEU A 179 21.39 -31.76 -12.57
CA LEU A 179 20.37 -31.51 -11.57
C LEU A 179 20.95 -31.62 -10.16
N ARG A 180 20.79 -30.58 -9.34
CA ARG A 180 21.22 -30.58 -7.94
C ARG A 180 20.02 -30.43 -7.01
N LEU A 181 19.75 -31.45 -6.22
CA LEU A 181 18.68 -31.45 -5.24
C LEU A 181 19.18 -30.97 -3.87
N PRO A 182 18.37 -30.22 -3.11
CA PRO A 182 18.67 -29.88 -1.74
C PRO A 182 18.61 -31.10 -0.82
N THR A 183 19.40 -31.07 0.27
CA THR A 183 19.25 -32.03 1.36
C THR A 183 18.07 -31.61 2.21
N LEU A 184 17.01 -32.41 2.22
CA LEU A 184 15.85 -32.14 3.03
C LEU A 184 16.11 -32.40 4.51
N ALA A 185 15.79 -31.46 5.38
CA ALA A 185 15.83 -31.64 6.82
C ALA A 185 14.90 -32.78 7.28
N LYS A 186 15.05 -33.21 8.54
CA LYS A 186 14.12 -34.16 9.15
C LYS A 186 12.69 -33.66 9.07
N ARG A 187 11.75 -34.58 8.94
CA ARG A 187 10.32 -34.24 8.96
C ARG A 187 9.99 -33.50 10.26
N PRO A 188 9.31 -32.34 10.20
CA PRO A 188 8.86 -31.67 11.42
C PRO A 188 7.93 -32.59 12.22
N SER A 189 7.93 -32.41 13.54
CA SER A 189 6.96 -33.06 14.41
C SER A 189 5.56 -32.75 13.94
N ALA A 190 4.65 -33.70 14.07
CA ALA A 190 3.23 -33.42 13.79
C ALA A 190 2.79 -32.23 14.65
N PRO A 191 2.00 -31.28 14.10
CA PRO A 191 1.43 -30.23 14.92
C PRO A 191 0.62 -30.84 16.08
N GLU A 192 0.60 -30.13 17.21
CA GLU A 192 -0.24 -30.53 18.35
C GLU A 192 -1.67 -30.72 17.85
N SER A 193 -2.33 -31.82 18.27
CA SER A 193 -3.70 -32.11 17.90
C SER A 193 -4.61 -30.99 18.40
N CYS A 194 -5.40 -30.40 17.50
CA CYS A 194 -6.41 -29.43 17.87
C CYS A 194 -7.64 -30.19 18.40
N GLU A 195 -8.11 -29.84 19.62
CA GLU A 195 -9.34 -30.44 20.18
C GLU A 195 -10.60 -30.03 19.38
N ASP A 196 -10.54 -28.90 18.69
CA ASP A 196 -11.63 -28.38 17.88
C ASP A 196 -11.60 -29.02 16.48
N THR A 197 -12.56 -29.87 16.17
CA THR A 197 -12.62 -30.70 14.94
C THR A 197 -12.80 -29.87 13.66
N ASP A 198 -13.34 -28.65 13.74
CA ASP A 198 -13.49 -27.75 12.59
C ASP A 198 -12.21 -26.97 12.27
N CYS A 199 -11.30 -26.89 13.23
CA CYS A 199 -10.05 -26.13 13.17
C CYS A 199 -8.85 -27.05 12.93
N LEU A 200 -7.88 -26.58 12.15
CA LEU A 200 -6.67 -27.34 11.85
C LEU A 200 -5.53 -27.07 12.85
N THR A 201 -5.61 -25.96 13.59
CA THR A 201 -4.55 -25.53 14.51
C THR A 201 -5.15 -24.90 15.76
N ALA A 202 -4.43 -24.99 16.89
CA ALA A 202 -4.88 -24.46 18.18
C ALA A 202 -5.06 -22.92 18.14
N ASP A 203 -4.18 -22.18 17.47
CA ASP A 203 -4.31 -20.72 17.31
C ASP A 203 -5.54 -20.36 16.45
N GLN A 204 -5.87 -21.16 15.43
CA GLN A 204 -7.12 -21.01 14.67
C GLN A 204 -8.35 -21.24 15.55
N ALA A 205 -8.36 -22.27 16.41
CA ALA A 205 -9.45 -22.55 17.32
C ALA A 205 -9.64 -21.41 18.35
N LEU A 206 -8.56 -20.86 18.87
CA LEU A 206 -8.60 -19.69 19.74
C LEU A 206 -9.22 -18.47 19.04
N ALA A 207 -8.84 -18.21 17.79
CA ALA A 207 -9.40 -17.12 17.01
C ALA A 207 -10.89 -17.32 16.72
N VAL A 208 -11.31 -18.53 16.33
CA VAL A 208 -12.73 -18.89 16.12
C VAL A 208 -13.53 -18.68 17.40
N SER A 209 -13.05 -19.18 18.55
CA SER A 209 -13.72 -18.98 19.83
C SER A 209 -13.87 -17.51 20.20
N ALA A 210 -12.84 -16.68 19.93
CA ALA A 210 -12.87 -15.25 20.20
C ALA A 210 -13.83 -14.51 19.24
N LEU A 211 -13.91 -14.90 17.98
CA LEU A 211 -14.83 -14.36 16.97
C LEU A 211 -16.30 -14.67 17.29
N VAL A 212 -16.59 -15.89 17.74
CA VAL A 212 -17.95 -16.29 18.17
C VAL A 212 -18.36 -15.53 19.44
N LYS A 213 -17.41 -15.27 20.34
CA LYS A 213 -17.65 -14.61 21.64
C LYS A 213 -17.30 -13.12 21.61
N LEU A 214 -17.49 -12.44 20.48
CA LEU A 214 -17.20 -11.01 20.37
C LEU A 214 -17.92 -10.19 21.45
N LYS A 215 -17.14 -9.43 22.22
CA LYS A 215 -17.64 -8.59 23.30
C LYS A 215 -17.98 -7.19 22.79
N ARG A 216 -19.03 -6.61 23.35
CA ARG A 216 -19.43 -5.23 23.05
C ARG A 216 -18.30 -4.25 23.41
N ARG A 217 -17.97 -3.33 22.51
CA ARG A 217 -16.91 -2.30 22.64
C ARG A 217 -15.51 -2.86 22.95
N ARG A 218 -15.26 -4.12 22.57
CA ARG A 218 -13.95 -4.76 22.63
C ARG A 218 -13.63 -5.36 21.26
N PRO A 219 -13.21 -4.54 20.30
CA PRO A 219 -12.87 -5.01 18.96
C PRO A 219 -11.81 -6.11 19.02
N LEU A 220 -11.91 -7.04 18.08
CA LEU A 220 -10.91 -8.09 17.88
C LEU A 220 -10.17 -7.84 16.57
N VAL A 221 -8.85 -7.86 16.59
CA VAL A 221 -8.00 -7.85 15.39
C VAL A 221 -7.36 -9.23 15.27
N VAL A 222 -7.65 -9.93 14.17
CA VAL A 222 -7.02 -11.21 13.83
C VAL A 222 -5.97 -10.95 12.79
N THR A 223 -4.71 -11.09 13.16
CA THR A 223 -3.57 -10.94 12.27
C THR A 223 -3.03 -12.30 11.86
N ALA A 224 -2.55 -12.41 10.64
CA ALA A 224 -1.99 -13.66 10.13
C ALA A 224 -1.03 -13.38 8.98
N ASP A 225 -0.04 -14.23 8.79
CA ASP A 225 0.64 -14.33 7.51
C ASP A 225 -0.23 -15.11 6.51
N ARG A 226 0.16 -15.07 5.25
CA ARG A 226 -0.57 -15.80 4.23
C ARG A 226 -0.51 -17.31 4.48
N GLY A 227 -1.63 -18.02 4.23
CA GLY A 227 -1.70 -19.47 4.41
C GLY A 227 -1.90 -19.95 5.85
N ARG A 228 -2.22 -19.05 6.78
CA ARG A 228 -2.50 -19.36 8.21
C ARG A 228 -3.99 -19.59 8.51
N GLY A 229 -4.87 -19.58 7.50
CA GLY A 229 -6.29 -19.90 7.69
C GLY A 229 -7.17 -18.80 8.25
N LYS A 230 -6.79 -17.55 8.12
CA LYS A 230 -7.56 -16.37 8.56
C LYS A 230 -9.02 -16.38 8.06
N SER A 231 -9.24 -16.44 6.75
CA SER A 231 -10.59 -16.45 6.16
C SER A 231 -11.35 -17.74 6.47
N ALA A 232 -10.66 -18.89 6.66
CA ALA A 232 -11.28 -20.11 7.15
C ALA A 232 -11.76 -19.95 8.59
N ALA A 233 -10.98 -19.31 9.47
CA ALA A 233 -11.40 -19.02 10.85
C ALA A 233 -12.64 -18.12 10.88
N LEU A 234 -12.71 -17.08 10.03
CA LEU A 234 -13.92 -16.27 9.85
C LEU A 234 -15.13 -17.13 9.40
N GLY A 235 -14.92 -18.00 8.42
CA GLY A 235 -15.98 -18.90 7.92
C GLY A 235 -16.51 -19.87 8.97
N ILE A 236 -15.61 -20.49 9.77
CA ILE A 236 -15.98 -21.36 10.88
C ILE A 236 -16.76 -20.57 11.94
N ALA A 237 -16.29 -19.38 12.30
CA ALA A 237 -16.97 -18.51 13.25
C ALA A 237 -18.37 -18.11 12.77
N CYS A 238 -18.51 -17.71 11.48
CA CYS A 238 -19.80 -17.39 10.88
C CYS A 238 -20.75 -18.60 10.89
N ALA A 239 -20.27 -19.80 10.54
CA ALA A 239 -21.10 -21.02 10.59
C ALA A 239 -21.65 -21.30 12.00
N ARG A 240 -20.80 -21.18 13.03
CA ARG A 240 -21.20 -21.35 14.41
C ARG A 240 -22.18 -20.28 14.89
N LEU A 241 -21.96 -19.03 14.52
CA LEU A 241 -22.88 -17.94 14.86
C LEU A 241 -24.26 -18.16 14.23
N LEU A 242 -24.33 -18.59 12.97
CA LEU A 242 -25.59 -18.92 12.29
C LEU A 242 -26.32 -20.09 12.95
N GLN A 243 -25.61 -21.12 13.41
CA GLN A 243 -26.18 -22.32 14.03
C GLN A 243 -26.63 -22.09 15.48
N GLN A 244 -25.90 -21.23 16.23
CA GLN A 244 -26.13 -21.03 17.67
C GLN A 244 -27.19 -19.99 17.99
N SER A 245 -27.68 -19.25 17.00
CA SER A 245 -28.59 -18.14 17.21
C SER A 245 -29.98 -18.46 16.62
N ASP A 246 -31.03 -18.01 17.28
CA ASP A 246 -32.41 -18.04 16.79
C ASP A 246 -32.74 -16.68 16.17
N GLY A 247 -32.43 -16.53 14.87
CA GLY A 247 -32.70 -15.30 14.12
C GLY A 247 -31.74 -14.15 14.42
N GLY A 248 -30.56 -14.14 13.81
CA GLY A 248 -29.59 -13.04 13.91
C GLY A 248 -29.07 -12.64 12.54
N GLU A 249 -28.65 -11.38 12.39
CA GLU A 249 -27.97 -10.90 11.19
C GLU A 249 -26.50 -10.59 11.52
N TRP A 250 -25.60 -11.18 10.72
CA TRP A 250 -24.17 -10.88 10.74
C TRP A 250 -23.78 -10.26 9.43
N LEU A 251 -23.03 -9.19 9.52
CA LEU A 251 -22.51 -8.47 8.35
C LEU A 251 -21.04 -8.83 8.13
N LEU A 252 -20.71 -9.08 6.88
CA LEU A 252 -19.36 -9.35 6.40
C LEU A 252 -19.01 -8.29 5.37
N THR A 253 -17.81 -7.72 5.45
CA THR A 253 -17.28 -6.80 4.43
C THR A 253 -15.82 -7.11 4.13
N ALA A 254 -15.40 -6.77 2.94
CA ALA A 254 -14.03 -6.85 2.44
C ALA A 254 -13.90 -5.91 1.23
N PRO A 255 -12.70 -5.64 0.72
CA PRO A 255 -12.52 -4.76 -0.46
C PRO A 255 -13.33 -5.19 -1.69
N ARG A 256 -13.62 -6.48 -1.82
CA ARG A 256 -14.43 -7.06 -2.92
C ARG A 256 -15.02 -8.40 -2.50
N LEU A 257 -16.14 -8.79 -3.12
CA LEU A 257 -16.84 -10.05 -2.83
C LEU A 257 -15.95 -11.29 -3.01
N SER A 258 -15.09 -11.32 -4.03
CA SER A 258 -14.17 -12.44 -4.27
C SER A 258 -13.17 -12.68 -3.14
N ALA A 259 -12.91 -11.69 -2.28
CA ALA A 259 -12.02 -11.87 -1.13
C ALA A 259 -12.64 -12.74 -0.02
N VAL A 260 -13.97 -12.78 0.07
CA VAL A 260 -14.71 -13.54 1.08
C VAL A 260 -15.34 -14.84 0.55
N GLU A 261 -15.03 -15.23 -0.68
CA GLU A 261 -15.54 -16.46 -1.27
C GLU A 261 -15.16 -17.71 -0.43
N SER A 262 -13.95 -17.73 0.12
CA SER A 262 -13.48 -18.78 1.02
C SER A 262 -14.25 -18.81 2.35
N VAL A 263 -14.74 -17.67 2.84
CA VAL A 263 -15.60 -17.58 4.04
C VAL A 263 -16.93 -18.27 3.74
N PHE A 264 -17.60 -17.88 2.65
CA PHE A 264 -18.89 -18.49 2.25
C PHE A 264 -18.77 -19.98 1.92
N SER A 265 -17.68 -20.40 1.26
CA SER A 265 -17.41 -21.82 0.99
C SER A 265 -17.26 -22.62 2.27
N ARG A 266 -16.59 -22.07 3.29
CA ARG A 266 -16.42 -22.73 4.58
C ARG A 266 -17.73 -22.78 5.37
N VAL A 267 -18.54 -21.73 5.33
CA VAL A 267 -19.91 -21.72 5.91
C VAL A 267 -20.76 -22.81 5.28
N ALA A 268 -20.76 -22.91 3.94
CA ALA A 268 -21.52 -23.95 3.22
C ALA A 268 -21.09 -25.39 3.57
N ALA A 269 -19.78 -25.60 3.76
CA ALA A 269 -19.26 -26.91 4.16
C ALA A 269 -19.69 -27.33 5.58
N LEU A 270 -19.87 -26.38 6.50
CA LEU A 270 -20.23 -26.63 7.89
C LEU A 270 -21.74 -26.54 8.18
N CYS A 271 -22.52 -25.98 7.26
CA CYS A 271 -23.96 -25.82 7.38
C CYS A 271 -24.69 -26.49 6.21
N PRO A 272 -24.94 -27.80 6.23
CA PRO A 272 -25.58 -28.52 5.10
C PRO A 272 -26.97 -28.00 4.72
N ALA A 273 -27.72 -27.44 5.67
CA ALA A 273 -29.05 -26.85 5.47
C ALA A 273 -29.04 -25.38 5.05
N LEU A 274 -27.89 -24.85 4.59
CA LEU A 274 -27.72 -23.46 4.21
C LEU A 274 -28.54 -23.13 2.95
N GLN A 275 -29.31 -22.05 3.03
CA GLN A 275 -30.02 -21.48 1.88
C GLN A 275 -29.21 -20.29 1.34
N ARG A 276 -28.95 -20.31 0.03
CA ARG A 276 -28.23 -19.22 -0.68
C ARG A 276 -29.24 -18.29 -1.38
N HIS A 277 -29.17 -16.99 -1.09
CA HIS A 277 -29.97 -15.95 -1.71
C HIS A 277 -29.16 -15.16 -2.77
N GLY A 278 -28.04 -15.72 -3.22
CA GLY A 278 -27.11 -15.12 -4.17
C GLY A 278 -25.65 -15.34 -3.74
N PRO A 279 -24.71 -14.69 -4.42
CA PRO A 279 -23.29 -14.83 -4.09
C PRO A 279 -22.87 -14.12 -2.79
N ALA A 280 -23.70 -13.18 -2.32
CA ALA A 280 -23.40 -12.29 -1.20
C ALA A 280 -24.25 -12.52 0.07
N GLU A 281 -25.19 -13.49 0.05
CA GLU A 281 -26.12 -13.71 1.16
C GLU A 281 -26.48 -15.17 1.34
N VAL A 282 -26.49 -15.60 2.59
CA VAL A 282 -26.89 -16.95 3.00
C VAL A 282 -27.71 -16.89 4.29
N SER A 283 -28.63 -17.86 4.48
CA SER A 283 -29.45 -17.99 5.69
C SER A 283 -29.65 -19.44 6.11
N LEU A 284 -30.06 -19.65 7.37
CA LEU A 284 -30.54 -20.92 7.91
C LEU A 284 -32.03 -20.86 8.20
N ALA A 285 -32.67 -22.03 8.34
CA ALA A 285 -34.10 -22.14 8.66
C ALA A 285 -34.48 -21.53 10.02
N ASN A 286 -33.51 -21.36 10.95
CA ASN A 286 -33.69 -20.68 12.23
C ASN A 286 -33.79 -19.14 12.11
N GLY A 287 -33.82 -18.59 10.88
CA GLY A 287 -33.89 -17.14 10.62
C GLY A 287 -32.55 -16.41 10.68
N SER A 288 -31.47 -17.11 10.99
CA SER A 288 -30.11 -16.52 11.04
C SER A 288 -29.58 -16.26 9.63
N ARG A 289 -28.92 -15.08 9.44
CA ARG A 289 -28.50 -14.59 8.14
C ARG A 289 -27.08 -14.02 8.17
N LEU A 290 -26.27 -14.36 7.14
CA LEU A 290 -24.98 -13.74 6.89
C LEU A 290 -25.03 -13.02 5.54
N ARG A 291 -24.69 -11.73 5.54
CA ARG A 291 -24.74 -10.87 4.35
C ARG A 291 -23.42 -10.14 4.14
N PHE A 292 -22.89 -10.22 2.93
CA PHE A 292 -21.77 -9.39 2.50
C PHE A 292 -22.27 -8.04 1.98
N LEU A 293 -21.61 -6.97 2.44
CA LEU A 293 -21.82 -5.62 1.92
C LEU A 293 -20.50 -5.02 1.44
N PRO A 294 -20.43 -4.48 0.21
CA PRO A 294 -19.30 -3.69 -0.24
C PRO A 294 -19.04 -2.49 0.68
N PRO A 295 -17.78 -2.02 0.82
CA PRO A 295 -17.40 -0.92 1.71
C PRO A 295 -18.18 0.39 1.51
N ASP A 296 -18.51 0.74 0.27
CA ASP A 296 -19.29 1.92 -0.10
C ASP A 296 -20.74 1.80 0.36
N VAL A 297 -21.40 0.68 0.03
CA VAL A 297 -22.78 0.41 0.43
C VAL A 297 -22.92 0.32 1.96
N LEU A 298 -21.99 -0.36 2.63
CA LEU A 298 -21.95 -0.43 4.08
C LEU A 298 -21.86 0.96 4.72
N THR A 299 -20.98 1.80 4.18
CA THR A 299 -20.76 3.16 4.67
C THR A 299 -22.00 4.03 4.49
N GLU A 300 -22.63 3.97 3.32
CA GLU A 300 -23.86 4.70 3.00
C GLU A 300 -25.00 4.30 3.95
N GLN A 301 -25.22 3.00 4.17
CA GLN A 301 -26.28 2.52 5.05
C GLN A 301 -26.04 2.88 6.53
N ILE A 302 -24.77 3.00 6.96
CA ILE A 302 -24.44 3.53 8.29
C ILE A 302 -24.76 5.02 8.38
N GLU A 303 -24.48 5.82 7.35
CA GLU A 303 -24.78 7.24 7.32
C GLU A 303 -26.28 7.53 7.32
N GLN A 304 -27.05 6.69 6.66
CA GLN A 304 -28.50 6.71 6.65
C GLN A 304 -29.13 6.23 7.98
N GLY A 305 -28.34 5.68 8.91
CA GLY A 305 -28.81 5.11 10.15
C GLY A 305 -29.53 3.76 9.99
N ALA A 306 -29.44 3.14 8.83
CA ALA A 306 -30.06 1.84 8.53
C ALA A 306 -29.27 0.67 9.12
N LEU A 307 -27.97 0.81 9.33
CA LEU A 307 -27.10 -0.20 9.91
C LEU A 307 -26.30 0.34 11.10
N GLY A 308 -25.90 -0.56 11.98
CA GLY A 308 -25.18 -0.24 13.21
C GLY A 308 -26.08 -0.36 14.45
N GLY A 309 -25.57 0.08 15.61
CA GLY A 309 -26.32 0.08 16.87
C GLY A 309 -26.15 -1.18 17.73
N SER A 310 -26.94 -1.28 18.83
CA SER A 310 -26.62 -2.15 19.96
C SER A 310 -26.60 -3.65 19.71
N GLY A 311 -27.31 -4.14 18.70
CA GLY A 311 -27.42 -5.57 18.35
C GLY A 311 -26.53 -6.02 17.22
N SER A 312 -25.91 -5.10 16.46
CA SER A 312 -25.23 -5.40 15.22
C SER A 312 -23.81 -5.92 15.42
N THR A 313 -23.39 -6.82 14.51
CA THR A 313 -22.05 -7.40 14.46
C THR A 313 -21.48 -7.26 13.04
N LEU A 314 -20.25 -6.76 12.92
CA LEU A 314 -19.54 -6.63 11.67
C LEU A 314 -18.22 -7.42 11.70
N LEU A 315 -18.01 -8.22 10.69
CA LEU A 315 -16.73 -8.91 10.40
C LEU A 315 -16.09 -8.29 9.16
N VAL A 316 -14.84 -7.89 9.29
CA VAL A 316 -14.09 -7.23 8.20
C VAL A 316 -12.94 -8.13 7.79
N ASP A 317 -12.96 -8.68 6.58
CA ASP A 317 -11.82 -9.43 6.05
C ASP A 317 -10.95 -8.52 5.16
N GLU A 318 -9.65 -8.84 5.07
CA GLU A 318 -8.64 -8.05 4.37
C GLU A 318 -8.67 -6.55 4.77
N ALA A 319 -8.84 -6.29 6.06
CA ALA A 319 -8.99 -4.94 6.61
C ALA A 319 -7.85 -3.99 6.22
N ALA A 320 -6.63 -4.49 6.02
CA ALA A 320 -5.49 -3.68 5.59
C ALA A 320 -5.63 -3.08 4.17
N ALA A 321 -6.52 -3.61 3.37
CA ALA A 321 -6.79 -3.09 2.03
C ALA A 321 -7.94 -2.05 2.01
N ILE A 322 -8.49 -1.72 3.19
CA ILE A 322 -9.58 -0.75 3.37
C ILE A 322 -9.01 0.50 4.06
N PRO A 323 -9.40 1.72 3.63
CA PRO A 323 -8.95 2.95 4.25
C PRO A 323 -9.22 3.01 5.76
N ALA A 324 -8.23 3.43 6.54
CA ALA A 324 -8.34 3.51 8.00
C ALA A 324 -9.46 4.45 8.47
N SER A 325 -9.78 5.48 7.69
CA SER A 325 -10.91 6.39 7.95
C SER A 325 -12.26 5.68 7.90
N LEU A 326 -12.46 4.76 6.95
CA LEU A 326 -13.68 3.94 6.88
C LEU A 326 -13.76 2.95 8.04
N LEU A 327 -12.65 2.28 8.35
CA LEU A 327 -12.58 1.36 9.49
C LEU A 327 -12.88 2.06 10.82
N ALA A 328 -12.39 3.30 11.00
CA ALA A 328 -12.69 4.11 12.19
C ALA A 328 -14.19 4.46 12.30
N ARG A 329 -14.85 4.75 11.17
CA ARG A 329 -16.31 5.01 11.13
C ARG A 329 -17.11 3.75 11.47
N TRP A 330 -16.72 2.59 10.93
CA TRP A 330 -17.37 1.32 11.25
C TRP A 330 -17.14 0.90 12.69
N LEU A 331 -15.94 1.15 13.24
CA LEU A 331 -15.63 0.93 14.65
C LEU A 331 -16.57 1.73 15.58
N ALA A 332 -16.90 2.96 15.21
CA ALA A 332 -17.84 3.80 15.98
C ALA A 332 -19.30 3.31 15.84
N ALA A 333 -19.68 2.77 14.67
CA ALA A 333 -21.05 2.36 14.38
C ALA A 333 -21.41 0.97 14.92
N PHE A 334 -20.43 0.03 14.96
CA PHE A 334 -20.67 -1.36 15.35
C PHE A 334 -20.10 -1.67 16.74
N PRO A 335 -20.92 -1.96 17.73
CA PRO A 335 -20.44 -2.30 19.08
C PRO A 335 -19.71 -3.66 19.13
N ARG A 336 -19.99 -4.58 18.22
CA ARG A 336 -19.26 -5.83 18.03
C ARG A 336 -18.66 -5.83 16.65
N ILE A 337 -17.34 -5.76 16.59
CA ILE A 337 -16.59 -5.71 15.33
C ILE A 337 -15.31 -6.52 15.45
N ALA A 338 -14.97 -7.25 14.38
CA ALA A 338 -13.69 -7.90 14.24
C ALA A 338 -13.06 -7.53 12.90
N PHE A 339 -11.74 -7.33 12.92
CA PHE A 339 -10.93 -7.04 11.75
C PHE A 339 -9.97 -8.20 11.53
N ALA A 340 -9.96 -8.77 10.36
CA ALA A 340 -9.02 -9.79 9.97
C ALA A 340 -8.11 -9.26 8.86
N THR A 341 -6.80 -9.44 9.01
CA THR A 341 -5.83 -8.86 8.08
C THR A 341 -4.59 -9.73 7.93
N THR A 342 -3.98 -9.68 6.76
CA THR A 342 -2.66 -10.25 6.48
C THR A 342 -1.58 -9.23 6.84
N VAL A 343 -0.62 -9.60 7.70
CA VAL A 343 0.46 -8.69 8.14
C VAL A 343 1.64 -8.72 7.16
N HIS A 344 2.16 -9.92 6.87
CA HIS A 344 3.26 -10.11 5.95
C HIS A 344 2.76 -10.73 4.65
N GLY A 345 2.70 -9.94 3.61
CA GLY A 345 2.30 -10.38 2.29
C GLY A 345 2.94 -9.50 1.21
N TYR A 346 3.11 -10.07 0.00
CA TYR A 346 3.61 -9.33 -1.16
C TYR A 346 2.74 -8.10 -1.51
N GLU A 347 1.54 -7.98 -0.97
CA GLU A 347 0.65 -6.81 -1.16
C GLU A 347 1.11 -5.58 -0.39
N GLY A 348 1.95 -5.77 0.65
CA GLY A 348 2.62 -4.71 1.40
C GLY A 348 1.73 -3.78 2.23
N SER A 349 0.42 -4.06 2.33
CA SER A 349 -0.54 -3.20 3.05
C SER A 349 -0.69 -3.52 4.54
N GLY A 350 -0.38 -4.75 4.95
CA GLY A 350 -0.72 -5.25 6.30
C GLY A 350 0.00 -4.56 7.45
N ARG A 351 1.30 -4.29 7.32
CA ARG A 351 2.09 -3.63 8.38
C ARG A 351 1.70 -2.18 8.58
N GLY A 352 1.52 -1.43 7.48
CA GLY A 352 1.07 -0.04 7.54
C GLY A 352 -0.33 0.11 8.15
N PHE A 353 -1.21 -0.90 7.93
CA PHE A 353 -2.50 -0.99 8.60
C PHE A 353 -2.35 -1.16 10.11
N ALA A 354 -1.60 -2.19 10.55
CA ALA A 354 -1.43 -2.50 11.95
C ALA A 354 -0.97 -1.29 12.77
N LEU A 355 -0.07 -0.47 12.22
CA LEU A 355 0.44 0.71 12.92
C LEU A 355 -0.54 1.88 12.97
N ARG A 356 -1.15 2.25 11.83
CA ARG A 356 -2.03 3.43 11.77
C ARG A 356 -3.40 3.18 12.38
N PHE A 357 -3.95 2.00 12.14
CA PHE A 357 -5.24 1.64 12.71
C PHE A 357 -5.13 1.31 14.20
N ARG A 358 -3.96 0.87 14.68
CA ARG A 358 -3.68 0.72 16.10
C ARG A 358 -3.89 2.04 16.87
N ASP A 359 -3.38 3.16 16.35
CA ASP A 359 -3.58 4.48 16.96
C ASP A 359 -5.08 4.88 17.05
N VAL A 360 -5.89 4.42 16.09
CA VAL A 360 -7.35 4.62 16.11
C VAL A 360 -7.98 3.72 17.16
N LEU A 361 -7.61 2.45 17.21
CA LEU A 361 -8.09 1.49 18.20
C LEU A 361 -7.75 1.93 19.64
N ASP A 362 -6.50 2.33 19.88
CA ASP A 362 -6.02 2.79 21.19
C ASP A 362 -6.81 4.02 21.69
N ARG A 363 -7.21 4.92 20.78
CA ARG A 363 -7.99 6.11 21.13
C ARG A 363 -9.48 5.85 21.25
N GLN A 364 -10.09 5.07 20.36
CA GLN A 364 -11.55 4.88 20.29
C GLN A 364 -12.05 3.65 21.06
N ALA A 365 -11.22 2.64 21.20
CA ALA A 365 -11.59 1.37 21.81
C ALA A 365 -10.39 0.72 22.56
N PRO A 366 -9.85 1.35 23.62
CA PRO A 366 -8.59 0.94 24.26
C PRO A 366 -8.59 -0.48 24.83
N GLN A 367 -9.74 -1.14 24.90
CA GLN A 367 -9.89 -2.54 25.34
C GLN A 367 -9.87 -3.54 24.15
N TRP A 368 -9.44 -3.11 22.97
CA TRP A 368 -9.30 -4.01 21.82
C TRP A 368 -8.30 -5.14 22.09
N ARG A 369 -8.40 -6.22 21.35
CA ARG A 369 -7.54 -7.40 21.51
C ARG A 369 -6.98 -7.80 20.15
N GLU A 370 -5.74 -8.29 20.16
CA GLU A 370 -5.11 -8.88 19.00
C GLU A 370 -4.89 -10.38 19.19
N LEU A 371 -5.15 -11.16 18.16
CA LEU A 371 -4.80 -12.58 18.04
C LEU A 371 -4.04 -12.79 16.73
N THR A 372 -2.91 -13.45 16.83
CA THR A 372 -2.06 -13.75 15.65
C THR A 372 -2.10 -15.24 15.34
N LEU A 373 -2.48 -15.58 14.11
CA LEU A 373 -2.37 -16.94 13.59
C LEU A 373 -0.96 -17.15 13.05
N GLN A 374 -0.20 -18.01 13.71
CA GLN A 374 1.21 -18.28 13.37
C GLN A 374 1.39 -19.58 12.61
N THR A 375 0.57 -20.58 12.91
CA THR A 375 0.72 -21.94 12.36
C THR A 375 0.20 -22.01 10.93
N PRO A 376 1.03 -22.39 9.94
CA PRO A 376 0.57 -22.56 8.56
C PRO A 376 -0.37 -23.75 8.44
N ILE A 377 -1.42 -23.60 7.60
CA ILE A 377 -2.39 -24.67 7.32
C ILE A 377 -2.29 -25.27 5.92
N ARG A 378 -1.70 -24.54 4.96
CA ARG A 378 -1.50 -25.01 3.59
C ARG A 378 -0.19 -25.78 3.40
N TRP A 379 0.74 -25.62 4.31
CA TRP A 379 2.03 -26.30 4.39
C TRP A 379 2.47 -26.45 5.84
N SER A 380 3.51 -27.22 6.08
CA SER A 380 4.04 -27.45 7.43
C SER A 380 5.08 -26.42 7.81
N VAL A 381 5.31 -26.27 9.10
CA VAL A 381 6.38 -25.43 9.67
C VAL A 381 7.74 -25.85 9.07
N GLY A 382 8.60 -24.87 8.79
CA GLY A 382 9.90 -25.11 8.17
C GLY A 382 9.86 -25.32 6.65
N ASP A 383 8.79 -24.87 6.00
CA ASP A 383 8.63 -24.91 4.54
C ASP A 383 9.74 -24.11 3.84
N PRO A 384 10.58 -24.74 2.98
CA PRO A 384 11.73 -24.07 2.37
C PRO A 384 11.32 -23.01 1.33
N LEU A 385 10.15 -23.15 0.67
CA LEU A 385 9.68 -22.15 -0.27
C LEU A 385 9.27 -20.86 0.46
N GLU A 386 8.62 -20.96 1.61
CA GLU A 386 8.21 -19.79 2.39
C GLU A 386 9.42 -18.97 2.84
N SER A 387 10.38 -19.60 3.50
CA SER A 387 11.59 -18.94 4.03
C SER A 387 12.40 -18.27 2.90
N LEU A 388 12.51 -18.95 1.77
CA LEU A 388 13.25 -18.45 0.61
C LEU A 388 12.58 -17.23 -0.01
N ILE A 389 11.26 -17.28 -0.25
CA ILE A 389 10.51 -16.15 -0.84
C ILE A 389 10.51 -14.94 0.10
N GLN A 390 10.43 -15.15 1.41
CA GLN A 390 10.55 -14.08 2.39
C GLN A 390 11.90 -13.37 2.30
N ARG A 391 13.00 -14.10 2.17
CA ARG A 391 14.36 -13.54 1.99
C ARG A 391 14.54 -12.85 0.63
N LEU A 392 14.09 -13.48 -0.44
CA LEU A 392 14.22 -12.92 -1.79
C LEU A 392 13.51 -11.58 -1.94
N LEU A 393 12.29 -11.50 -1.42
CA LEU A 393 11.39 -10.36 -1.60
C LEU A 393 11.31 -9.44 -0.37
N LEU A 394 12.04 -9.74 0.71
CA LEU A 394 12.03 -9.00 1.99
C LEU A 394 10.62 -8.80 2.57
N LEU A 395 9.74 -9.81 2.44
CA LEU A 395 8.34 -9.71 2.84
C LEU A 395 8.16 -9.54 4.35
N ASN A 396 9.08 -10.06 5.15
CA ASN A 396 9.07 -10.01 6.62
C ASN A 396 10.23 -9.19 7.19
N ALA A 397 10.80 -8.26 6.40
CA ALA A 397 11.92 -7.42 6.84
C ALA A 397 11.62 -6.76 8.21
N PRO A 398 12.45 -6.97 9.25
CA PRO A 398 12.17 -6.49 10.60
C PRO A 398 12.31 -4.97 10.69
N LEU A 399 11.61 -4.38 11.66
CA LEU A 399 11.92 -3.01 12.06
C LEU A 399 13.31 -2.99 12.72
N PRO A 400 14.20 -2.06 12.35
CA PRO A 400 15.49 -1.91 13.06
C PRO A 400 15.27 -1.54 14.52
N ASN A 401 16.29 -1.73 15.37
CA ASN A 401 16.21 -1.34 16.76
C ASN A 401 16.22 0.20 16.88
N ALA A 402 15.37 0.73 17.77
CA ALA A 402 15.46 2.12 18.17
C ALA A 402 16.52 2.27 19.26
N LEU A 403 17.58 3.01 18.97
CA LEU A 403 18.54 3.38 20.00
C LEU A 403 18.28 4.81 20.43
N PRO A 404 18.16 5.12 21.74
CA PRO A 404 17.90 6.46 22.21
C PRO A 404 19.04 7.40 21.82
N SER A 405 18.66 8.61 21.42
CA SER A 405 19.61 9.70 21.18
C SER A 405 20.12 10.21 22.52
N GLN A 406 21.42 10.25 22.72
CA GLN A 406 22.06 11.09 23.72
C GLN A 406 22.67 12.29 22.98
N ASP A 407 22.09 13.44 23.19
CA ASP A 407 22.55 14.82 22.97
C ASP A 407 23.08 15.32 21.60
N GLU A 408 23.42 14.48 20.61
CA GLU A 408 23.76 14.94 19.27
C GLU A 408 22.99 14.17 18.18
N LEU A 409 22.40 14.91 17.23
CA LEU A 409 21.79 14.32 16.06
C LEU A 409 22.90 13.68 15.20
N PRO A 410 22.84 12.37 14.93
CA PRO A 410 23.84 11.70 14.13
C PRO A 410 23.81 12.22 12.68
N HIS A 411 24.98 12.34 12.05
CA HIS A 411 25.07 12.75 10.65
C HIS A 411 24.38 11.76 9.72
N SER A 412 23.74 12.29 8.67
CA SER A 412 23.21 11.41 7.64
C SER A 412 24.32 10.92 6.71
N ILE A 413 24.12 9.74 6.16
CA ILE A 413 24.98 9.18 5.10
C ILE A 413 24.20 9.07 3.79
N VAL A 414 24.91 9.25 2.68
CA VAL A 414 24.40 8.99 1.33
C VAL A 414 24.89 7.61 0.89
N LEU A 415 24.02 6.77 0.37
CA LEU A 415 24.36 5.46 -0.16
C LEU A 415 24.02 5.37 -1.65
N SER A 416 24.90 4.76 -2.41
CA SER A 416 24.54 4.33 -3.75
C SER A 416 23.68 3.07 -3.73
N GLN A 417 22.89 2.87 -4.76
CA GLN A 417 22.08 1.65 -4.96
C GLN A 417 22.97 0.39 -4.95
N ALA A 418 24.17 0.46 -5.56
CA ALA A 418 25.15 -0.62 -5.57
C ALA A 418 25.62 -0.98 -4.14
N GLN A 419 25.99 0.04 -3.33
CA GLN A 419 26.40 -0.17 -1.95
C GLN A 419 25.29 -0.80 -1.12
N LEU A 420 24.05 -0.36 -1.31
CA LEU A 420 22.89 -0.92 -0.61
C LEU A 420 22.63 -2.37 -1.02
N ALA A 421 22.68 -2.68 -2.32
CA ALA A 421 22.48 -4.03 -2.85
C ALA A 421 23.54 -5.04 -2.40
N ALA A 422 24.75 -4.57 -2.09
CA ALA A 422 25.85 -5.39 -1.57
C ALA A 422 25.70 -5.74 -0.06
N GLN A 423 24.85 -5.01 0.68
CA GLN A 423 24.71 -5.11 2.14
C GLN A 423 23.31 -5.60 2.51
N ASP A 424 23.06 -6.92 2.38
CA ASP A 424 21.73 -7.51 2.60
C ASP A 424 21.14 -7.17 3.99
N ALA A 425 21.93 -7.21 5.06
CA ALA A 425 21.44 -6.90 6.41
C ALA A 425 20.97 -5.44 6.54
N ARG A 426 21.72 -4.50 5.97
CA ARG A 426 21.34 -3.07 5.96
C ARG A 426 20.13 -2.83 5.07
N LEU A 427 20.08 -3.46 3.89
CA LEU A 427 18.93 -3.40 2.98
C LEU A 427 17.66 -3.90 3.66
N GLU A 428 17.75 -5.02 4.37
CA GLU A 428 16.62 -5.61 5.10
C GLU A 428 16.09 -4.65 6.17
N LYS A 429 16.95 -4.10 7.02
CA LYS A 429 16.60 -3.14 8.06
C LYS A 429 16.00 -1.85 7.48
N LEU A 430 16.62 -1.31 6.41
CA LEU A 430 16.11 -0.12 5.71
C LEU A 430 14.74 -0.39 5.10
N PHE A 431 14.58 -1.51 4.40
CA PHE A 431 13.32 -1.86 3.76
C PHE A 431 12.22 -2.11 4.81
N GLY A 432 12.56 -2.71 5.96
CA GLY A 432 11.68 -2.87 7.10
C GLY A 432 11.15 -1.51 7.61
N LEU A 433 12.01 -0.50 7.71
CA LEU A 433 11.60 0.87 8.09
C LEU A 433 10.69 1.52 7.04
N LEU A 434 10.96 1.32 5.75
CA LEU A 434 10.10 1.81 4.67
C LEU A 434 8.72 1.14 4.65
N VAL A 435 8.66 -0.17 4.84
CA VAL A 435 7.40 -0.93 4.90
C VAL A 435 6.51 -0.45 6.05
N GLN A 436 7.09 -0.13 7.19
CA GLN A 436 6.39 0.37 8.37
C GLN A 436 5.77 1.76 8.16
N SER A 437 6.40 2.59 7.35
CA SER A 437 6.04 4.01 7.22
C SER A 437 5.10 4.31 6.05
N HIS A 438 4.94 3.37 5.11
CA HIS A 438 4.13 3.55 3.92
C HIS A 438 2.93 2.62 3.89
N TYR A 439 1.81 3.10 3.33
CA TYR A 439 0.56 2.33 3.23
C TYR A 439 0.76 1.01 2.48
N ARG A 440 1.54 1.03 1.41
CA ARG A 440 1.81 -0.13 0.57
C ARG A 440 3.27 -0.13 0.14
N THR A 441 3.94 -1.26 0.35
CA THR A 441 5.30 -1.50 -0.14
C THR A 441 5.37 -2.91 -0.70
N THR A 442 5.60 -3.04 -2.00
CA THR A 442 5.56 -4.30 -2.75
C THR A 442 6.97 -4.78 -3.12
N PRO A 443 7.15 -6.03 -3.55
CA PRO A 443 8.42 -6.48 -4.12
C PRO A 443 8.93 -5.64 -5.29
N SER A 444 8.04 -5.07 -6.10
CA SER A 444 8.40 -4.14 -7.16
C SER A 444 9.01 -2.83 -6.62
N ASP A 445 8.59 -2.37 -5.43
CA ASP A 445 9.20 -1.20 -4.77
C ASP A 445 10.65 -1.48 -4.34
N LEU A 446 10.96 -2.71 -3.91
CA LEU A 446 12.35 -3.11 -3.59
C LEU A 446 13.23 -3.05 -4.84
N ARG A 447 12.73 -3.55 -5.98
CA ARG A 447 13.45 -3.45 -7.26
C ARG A 447 13.64 -2.00 -7.68
N GLN A 448 12.60 -1.18 -7.57
CA GLN A 448 12.68 0.24 -7.90
C GLN A 448 13.63 1.00 -6.98
N LEU A 449 13.76 0.60 -5.72
CA LEU A 449 14.74 1.15 -4.79
C LEU A 449 16.17 0.85 -5.22
N LEU A 450 16.45 -0.36 -5.72
CA LEU A 450 17.79 -0.83 -6.07
C LEU A 450 18.20 -0.46 -7.51
N ASP A 451 17.26 -0.31 -8.44
CA ASP A 451 17.55 -0.15 -9.86
C ASP A 451 16.81 1.02 -10.53
N GLY A 452 15.95 1.74 -9.80
CA GLY A 452 15.22 2.86 -10.38
C GLY A 452 16.15 4.03 -10.75
N PRO A 453 16.06 4.57 -11.98
CA PRO A 453 16.91 5.67 -12.40
C PRO A 453 16.66 6.94 -11.58
N GLY A 454 17.69 7.78 -11.39
CA GLY A 454 17.58 9.04 -10.63
C GLY A 454 17.18 8.86 -9.17
N THR A 455 17.41 7.70 -8.56
CA THR A 455 17.10 7.44 -7.15
C THR A 455 18.22 7.93 -6.23
N GLY A 456 17.90 8.86 -5.34
CA GLY A 456 18.75 9.29 -4.24
C GLY A 456 18.38 8.57 -2.94
N LEU A 457 19.40 8.16 -2.18
CA LEU A 457 19.23 7.47 -0.90
C LEU A 457 20.06 8.19 0.18
N ARG A 458 19.40 8.66 1.22
CA ARG A 458 20.02 9.25 2.39
C ARG A 458 19.44 8.64 3.65
N MET A 459 20.27 8.34 4.65
CA MET A 459 19.79 7.75 5.89
C MET A 459 20.56 8.27 7.10
N ILE A 460 19.91 8.26 8.24
CA ILE A 460 20.50 8.46 9.55
C ILE A 460 20.59 7.09 10.21
N LEU A 461 21.79 6.71 10.65
CA LEU A 461 22.05 5.47 11.37
C LEU A 461 22.05 5.71 12.88
N SER A 462 21.89 4.64 13.64
CA SER A 462 22.25 4.61 15.07
C SER A 462 23.74 4.89 15.27
N ARG A 463 24.13 5.22 16.49
CA ARG A 463 25.52 5.60 16.82
C ARG A 463 26.53 4.49 16.51
N ASP A 464 26.13 3.23 16.64
CA ASP A 464 26.94 2.07 16.26
C ASP A 464 27.03 1.85 14.74
N GLY A 465 26.29 2.62 13.93
CA GLY A 465 26.28 2.53 12.48
C GLY A 465 25.46 1.35 11.91
N GLU A 466 24.75 0.61 12.75
CA GLU A 466 24.10 -0.66 12.37
C GLU A 466 22.62 -0.51 12.01
N ASP A 467 21.87 0.33 12.73
CA ASP A 467 20.42 0.42 12.60
C ASP A 467 19.95 1.73 11.97
N PRO A 468 19.24 1.70 10.83
CA PRO A 468 18.61 2.90 10.24
C PRO A 468 17.54 3.48 11.17
N GLN A 469 17.70 4.75 11.56
CA GLN A 469 16.76 5.51 12.39
C GLN A 469 15.82 6.37 11.56
N ALA A 470 16.30 6.85 10.42
CA ALA A 470 15.51 7.57 9.43
C ALA A 470 16.08 7.34 8.03
N VAL A 471 15.21 7.37 7.02
CA VAL A 471 15.58 7.19 5.62
C VAL A 471 14.79 8.14 4.73
N LEU A 472 15.45 8.69 3.73
CA LEU A 472 14.89 9.50 2.67
C LEU A 472 15.24 8.85 1.33
N VAL A 473 14.22 8.63 0.52
CA VAL A 473 14.34 8.17 -0.87
C VAL A 473 13.80 9.26 -1.77
N THR A 474 14.63 9.75 -2.67
CA THR A 474 14.26 10.79 -3.64
C THR A 474 14.33 10.28 -5.07
N ARG A 475 13.70 10.99 -5.99
CA ARG A 475 13.70 10.73 -7.43
C ARG A 475 13.95 12.04 -8.18
N GLU A 476 14.75 11.98 -9.22
CA GLU A 476 14.90 13.10 -10.13
C GLU A 476 13.75 13.09 -11.14
N GLU A 477 13.17 14.27 -11.41
CA GLU A 477 12.07 14.46 -12.34
C GLU A 477 12.27 15.74 -13.17
N GLY A 478 11.47 15.91 -14.26
CA GLY A 478 11.57 17.08 -15.13
C GLY A 478 12.75 17.03 -16.09
N GLY A 479 13.23 18.20 -16.53
CA GLY A 479 14.32 18.31 -17.49
C GLY A 479 13.93 17.94 -18.92
N PHE A 480 12.64 17.99 -19.27
CA PHE A 480 12.16 17.66 -20.63
C PHE A 480 12.48 18.77 -21.63
N GLY A 481 12.68 18.40 -22.90
CA GLY A 481 12.69 19.38 -23.97
C GLY A 481 11.33 20.07 -24.16
N ALA A 482 11.32 21.31 -24.62
CA ALA A 482 10.13 22.14 -24.72
C ALA A 482 8.99 21.51 -25.56
N GLU A 483 9.32 20.83 -26.66
CA GLU A 483 8.35 20.17 -27.53
C GLU A 483 7.61 19.02 -26.80
N LEU A 484 8.35 18.15 -26.12
CA LEU A 484 7.75 17.06 -25.34
C LEU A 484 6.94 17.59 -24.15
N ALA A 485 7.42 18.64 -23.50
CA ALA A 485 6.70 19.29 -22.42
C ALA A 485 5.35 19.86 -22.90
N ASP A 486 5.28 20.44 -24.08
CA ASP A 486 4.05 20.91 -24.71
C ASP A 486 3.08 19.76 -25.05
N GLN A 487 3.58 18.67 -25.64
CA GLN A 487 2.78 17.48 -25.94
C GLN A 487 2.19 16.85 -24.67
N VAL A 488 2.96 16.79 -23.57
CA VAL A 488 2.48 16.28 -22.29
C VAL A 488 1.42 17.20 -21.66
N ALA A 489 1.65 18.52 -21.70
CA ALA A 489 0.69 19.50 -21.17
C ALA A 489 -0.64 19.47 -21.93
N ARG A 490 -0.64 19.18 -23.22
CA ARG A 490 -1.84 18.98 -24.05
C ARG A 490 -2.46 17.59 -23.90
N GLY A 491 -1.83 16.67 -23.16
CA GLY A 491 -2.32 15.30 -22.96
C GLY A 491 -2.08 14.34 -24.13
N GLU A 492 -1.26 14.73 -25.12
CA GLU A 492 -0.94 13.93 -26.31
C GLU A 492 0.10 12.86 -26.05
N ARG A 493 1.00 13.08 -25.08
CA ARG A 493 2.05 12.14 -24.68
C ARG A 493 2.05 11.99 -23.17
N ARG A 494 2.39 10.78 -22.73
CA ARG A 494 2.55 10.45 -21.30
C ARG A 494 3.79 9.56 -21.10
N PRO A 495 5.01 10.14 -21.07
CA PRO A 495 6.23 9.41 -20.78
C PRO A 495 6.15 8.72 -19.43
N GLN A 496 6.91 7.66 -19.24
CA GLN A 496 6.96 6.95 -17.97
C GLN A 496 7.76 7.75 -16.93
N GLY A 497 7.34 7.66 -15.65
CA GLY A 497 7.98 8.38 -14.55
C GLY A 497 7.51 9.83 -14.41
N HIS A 498 8.31 10.65 -13.73
CA HIS A 498 8.11 12.10 -13.56
C HIS A 498 6.71 12.47 -13.04
N LEU A 499 6.22 11.74 -12.04
CA LEU A 499 4.83 11.78 -11.59
C LEU A 499 4.38 13.18 -11.17
N LEU A 500 5.22 13.91 -10.42
CA LEU A 500 4.88 15.26 -9.94
C LEU A 500 4.93 16.26 -11.10
N ALA A 501 6.03 16.30 -11.85
CA ALA A 501 6.22 17.23 -12.94
C ALA A 501 5.15 17.05 -14.05
N GLN A 502 4.87 15.79 -14.46
CA GLN A 502 3.80 15.50 -15.44
C GLN A 502 2.40 15.85 -14.92
N SER A 503 2.14 15.60 -13.63
CA SER A 503 0.85 15.93 -13.03
C SER A 503 0.60 17.45 -13.03
N LEU A 504 1.63 18.26 -12.76
CA LEU A 504 1.54 19.72 -12.81
C LEU A 504 1.36 20.22 -14.25
N ALA A 505 2.03 19.62 -15.22
CA ALA A 505 1.84 19.97 -16.62
C ALA A 505 0.43 19.61 -17.12
N ALA A 506 0.00 18.38 -16.92
CA ALA A 506 -1.26 17.88 -17.45
C ALA A 506 -2.49 18.49 -16.79
N HIS A 507 -2.42 18.83 -15.49
CA HIS A 507 -3.59 19.28 -14.72
C HIS A 507 -3.55 20.78 -14.37
N CYS A 508 -2.37 21.40 -14.31
CA CYS A 508 -2.23 22.83 -14.07
C CYS A 508 -1.79 23.59 -15.33
N GLY A 509 -1.55 22.89 -16.45
CA GLY A 509 -1.13 23.49 -17.71
C GLY A 509 0.31 24.03 -17.71
N SER A 510 1.11 23.77 -16.67
CA SER A 510 2.47 24.31 -16.56
C SER A 510 3.47 23.47 -17.35
N ARG A 511 3.91 23.97 -18.50
CA ARG A 511 4.96 23.38 -19.33
C ARG A 511 6.31 23.54 -18.65
N GLU A 512 6.51 24.64 -17.96
CA GLU A 512 7.72 24.98 -17.22
C GLU A 512 7.99 23.98 -16.07
N ALA A 513 6.93 23.40 -15.51
CA ALA A 513 7.07 22.33 -14.50
C ALA A 513 7.73 21.07 -15.07
N LEU A 514 7.63 20.81 -16.36
CA LEU A 514 8.32 19.68 -17.03
C LEU A 514 9.73 20.02 -17.48
N THR A 515 9.99 21.26 -17.91
CA THR A 515 11.33 21.67 -18.35
C THR A 515 12.27 21.93 -17.18
N ALA A 516 11.75 22.37 -16.02
CA ALA A 516 12.54 22.55 -14.80
C ALA A 516 13.03 21.22 -14.23
N ARG A 517 14.18 21.25 -13.56
CA ARG A 517 14.73 20.08 -12.85
C ARG A 517 14.18 19.98 -11.45
N TRP A 518 13.62 18.82 -11.13
CA TRP A 518 13.01 18.52 -9.82
C TRP A 518 13.77 17.43 -9.09
N ARG A 519 13.74 17.54 -7.77
CA ARG A 519 13.95 16.40 -6.87
C ARG A 519 12.67 16.17 -6.07
N ARG A 520 12.08 14.97 -6.23
CA ARG A 520 10.84 14.61 -5.55
C ARG A 520 11.12 13.62 -4.43
N VAL A 521 10.57 13.86 -3.25
CA VAL A 521 10.52 12.87 -2.18
C VAL A 521 9.61 11.73 -2.63
N ALA A 522 10.20 10.57 -2.85
CA ALA A 522 9.46 9.35 -3.14
C ALA A 522 8.99 8.67 -1.84
N ARG A 523 9.90 8.61 -0.85
CA ARG A 523 9.59 8.05 0.47
C ARG A 523 10.43 8.75 1.55
N ILE A 524 9.82 8.98 2.71
CA ILE A 524 10.52 9.41 3.92
C ILE A 524 9.97 8.62 5.10
N ALA A 525 10.86 8.05 5.90
CA ALA A 525 10.49 7.24 7.05
C ALA A 525 11.37 7.56 8.24
N THR A 526 10.77 7.63 9.42
CA THR A 526 11.46 7.75 10.70
C THR A 526 10.99 6.62 11.61
N HIS A 527 11.91 6.02 12.35
CA HIS A 527 11.61 4.97 13.31
C HIS A 527 10.46 5.41 14.23
N PRO A 528 9.41 4.60 14.46
CA PRO A 528 8.22 5.02 15.23
C PRO A 528 8.55 5.60 16.60
N GLN A 529 9.52 5.04 17.32
CA GLN A 529 9.96 5.50 18.64
C GLN A 529 10.85 6.76 18.60
N ARG A 530 11.34 7.14 17.40
CA ARG A 530 12.19 8.31 17.18
C ARG A 530 11.47 9.43 16.42
N ARG A 531 10.14 9.35 16.32
CA ARG A 531 9.32 10.40 15.69
C ARG A 531 9.32 11.65 16.56
N ARG A 532 9.22 12.83 15.91
CA ARG A 532 9.23 14.17 16.52
C ARG A 532 10.57 14.60 17.14
N GLU A 533 11.64 13.87 16.89
CA GLU A 533 13.02 14.22 17.29
C GLU A 533 13.77 15.02 16.21
N GLY A 534 13.13 15.42 15.13
CA GLY A 534 13.76 16.25 14.08
C GLY A 534 14.46 15.46 12.97
N LEU A 535 14.62 14.12 13.07
CA LEU A 535 15.37 13.30 12.10
C LEU A 535 14.88 13.45 10.65
N GLY A 536 13.56 13.48 10.43
CA GLY A 536 12.99 13.67 9.09
C GLY A 536 13.25 15.07 8.53
N ARG A 537 13.28 16.10 9.39
CA ARG A 537 13.65 17.47 9.01
C ARG A 537 15.11 17.51 8.59
N GLN A 538 16.01 16.98 9.40
CA GLN A 538 17.45 16.93 9.12
C GLN A 538 17.74 16.29 7.76
N LEU A 539 17.16 15.10 7.48
CA LEU A 539 17.32 14.40 6.19
C LEU A 539 16.93 15.29 5.01
N LEU A 540 15.79 16.01 5.15
CA LEU A 540 15.29 16.87 4.09
C LEU A 540 16.15 18.13 3.91
N GLU A 541 16.56 18.79 4.98
CA GLU A 541 17.41 19.97 4.92
C GLU A 541 18.76 19.66 4.27
N GLU A 542 19.43 18.59 4.70
CA GLU A 542 20.70 18.16 4.11
C GLU A 542 20.57 17.71 2.63
N ASP A 543 19.45 17.09 2.24
CA ASP A 543 19.24 16.70 0.84
C ASP A 543 18.84 17.89 -0.03
N ILE A 544 18.10 18.86 0.52
CA ILE A 544 17.78 20.14 -0.15
C ILE A 544 19.07 20.93 -0.44
N ASP A 545 19.99 21.01 0.51
CA ASP A 545 21.28 21.67 0.33
C ASP A 545 22.08 20.99 -0.79
N SER A 546 22.13 19.66 -0.78
CA SER A 546 22.75 18.87 -1.83
C SER A 546 22.08 19.08 -3.20
N ALA A 547 20.74 19.12 -3.25
CA ALA A 547 19.98 19.38 -4.47
C ALA A 547 20.27 20.78 -5.04
N THR A 548 20.36 21.77 -4.17
CA THR A 548 20.70 23.16 -4.52
C THR A 548 22.09 23.23 -5.16
N GLN A 549 23.09 22.58 -4.56
CA GLN A 549 24.47 22.51 -5.10
C GLN A 549 24.51 21.80 -6.44
N GLN A 550 23.62 20.85 -6.72
CA GLN A 550 23.51 20.11 -7.99
C GLN A 550 22.68 20.85 -9.04
N GLY A 551 22.23 22.08 -8.77
CA GLY A 551 21.48 22.91 -9.71
C GLY A 551 20.04 22.41 -9.94
N VAL A 552 19.43 21.71 -8.99
CA VAL A 552 18.02 21.36 -9.00
C VAL A 552 17.20 22.64 -8.80
N SER A 553 16.17 22.86 -9.62
CA SER A 553 15.37 24.09 -9.58
C SER A 553 14.26 24.02 -8.55
N LEU A 554 13.66 22.83 -8.37
CA LEU A 554 12.51 22.63 -7.50
C LEU A 554 12.61 21.33 -6.71
N TYR A 555 12.15 21.36 -5.47
CA TYR A 555 12.02 20.21 -4.61
C TYR A 555 10.53 19.97 -4.31
N GLY A 556 10.06 18.72 -4.41
CA GLY A 556 8.63 18.43 -4.29
C GLY A 556 8.28 17.16 -3.56
N ALA A 557 7.02 17.06 -3.12
CA ALA A 557 6.46 15.86 -2.50
C ALA A 557 4.98 15.72 -2.82
N THR A 558 4.48 14.47 -2.76
CA THR A 558 3.06 14.13 -2.90
C THR A 558 2.65 13.21 -1.77
N PHE A 559 1.54 13.53 -1.08
CA PHE A 559 1.04 12.77 0.06
C PHE A 559 -0.47 12.97 0.24
N GLY A 560 -1.13 12.15 1.08
CA GLY A 560 -2.53 12.36 1.45
C GLY A 560 -2.72 13.66 2.23
N ALA A 561 -3.77 14.42 1.91
CA ALA A 561 -4.05 15.75 2.47
C ALA A 561 -4.45 15.66 3.96
N GLU A 562 -3.47 15.39 4.81
CA GLU A 562 -3.58 15.34 6.26
C GLU A 562 -2.99 16.60 6.90
N ALA A 563 -3.69 17.15 7.89
CA ALA A 563 -3.28 18.41 8.53
C ALA A 563 -1.89 18.36 9.20
N SER A 564 -1.53 17.20 9.76
CA SER A 564 -0.21 17.00 10.38
C SER A 564 0.93 17.07 9.37
N LEU A 565 0.75 16.43 8.21
CA LEU A 565 1.72 16.40 7.12
C LEU A 565 1.84 17.77 6.45
N LEU A 566 0.71 18.46 6.22
CA LEU A 566 0.75 19.84 5.68
C LEU A 566 1.52 20.78 6.59
N ARG A 567 1.36 20.70 7.91
CA ARG A 567 2.17 21.51 8.86
C ARG A 567 3.65 21.17 8.79
N PHE A 568 3.99 19.89 8.70
CA PHE A 568 5.39 19.45 8.58
C PHE A 568 6.06 20.03 7.32
N TRP A 569 5.44 19.87 6.16
CA TRP A 569 5.99 20.38 4.90
C TRP A 569 6.05 21.91 4.85
N ARG A 570 5.02 22.57 5.37
CA ARG A 570 5.00 24.04 5.48
C ARG A 570 6.13 24.58 6.36
N ALA A 571 6.42 23.91 7.48
CA ALA A 571 7.52 24.30 8.38
C ALA A 571 8.90 24.20 7.71
N LEU A 572 9.01 23.43 6.61
CA LEU A 572 10.21 23.30 5.76
C LEU A 572 10.17 24.22 4.52
N GLY A 573 9.24 25.16 4.46
CA GLY A 573 9.12 26.11 3.35
C GLY A 573 8.45 25.58 2.09
N PHE A 574 7.81 24.41 2.14
CA PHE A 574 7.01 23.90 1.02
C PHE A 574 5.63 24.54 0.99
N VAL A 575 5.14 24.78 -0.21
CA VAL A 575 3.80 25.34 -0.44
C VAL A 575 2.98 24.38 -1.30
N PRO A 576 1.66 24.26 -1.04
CA PRO A 576 0.78 23.44 -1.89
C PRO A 576 0.62 24.09 -3.27
N VAL A 577 0.72 23.24 -4.31
CA VAL A 577 0.64 23.65 -5.71
C VAL A 577 -0.48 22.93 -6.48
N ARG A 578 -0.99 21.80 -5.95
CA ARG A 578 -2.08 21.04 -6.54
C ARG A 578 -2.76 20.13 -5.53
N LEU A 579 -4.07 19.90 -5.73
CA LEU A 579 -4.86 18.84 -5.07
C LEU A 579 -5.41 17.86 -6.11
N GLY A 580 -5.45 16.58 -5.76
CA GLY A 580 -6.20 15.58 -6.48
C GLY A 580 -7.70 15.80 -6.27
N MET A 581 -8.51 15.59 -7.30
CA MET A 581 -9.98 15.79 -7.23
C MET A 581 -10.73 14.55 -6.74
N THR A 582 -10.06 13.40 -6.69
CA THR A 582 -10.64 12.13 -6.23
C THR A 582 -9.86 11.63 -5.02
N ARG A 583 -10.56 10.94 -4.12
CA ARG A 583 -9.89 10.24 -3.01
C ARG A 583 -9.13 9.02 -3.53
N GLU A 584 -7.92 8.83 -3.06
CA GLU A 584 -7.17 7.63 -3.36
C GLU A 584 -7.83 6.42 -2.70
N ALA A 585 -8.08 5.37 -3.47
CA ALA A 585 -8.72 4.14 -2.98
C ALA A 585 -7.94 3.49 -1.81
N ALA A 586 -6.63 3.69 -1.77
CA ALA A 586 -5.76 3.10 -0.77
C ALA A 586 -5.80 3.82 0.59
N THR A 587 -5.83 5.16 0.59
CA THR A 587 -5.74 5.97 1.81
C THR A 587 -7.07 6.59 2.22
N GLY A 588 -8.01 6.71 1.28
CA GLY A 588 -9.26 7.46 1.46
C GLY A 588 -9.06 8.98 1.48
N GLU A 589 -7.84 9.46 1.24
CA GLU A 589 -7.45 10.87 1.30
C GLU A 589 -7.34 11.47 -0.11
N TYR A 590 -7.49 12.79 -0.21
CA TYR A 590 -7.13 13.51 -1.42
C TYR A 590 -5.61 13.70 -1.49
N ALA A 591 -5.00 13.50 -2.65
CA ALA A 591 -3.57 13.74 -2.81
C ALA A 591 -3.28 15.24 -2.81
N VAL A 592 -2.28 15.70 -2.08
CA VAL A 592 -1.74 17.06 -2.17
C VAL A 592 -0.32 17.01 -2.70
N MET A 593 0.00 17.92 -3.62
CA MET A 593 1.34 18.15 -4.12
C MET A 593 1.88 19.46 -3.54
N VAL A 594 3.09 19.39 -2.99
CA VAL A 594 3.80 20.55 -2.44
C VAL A 594 5.13 20.73 -3.16
N ALA A 595 5.57 21.99 -3.24
CA ALA A 595 6.84 22.35 -3.87
C ALA A 595 7.59 23.43 -3.07
N ARG A 596 8.92 23.42 -3.19
CA ARG A 596 9.85 24.44 -2.69
C ARG A 596 10.83 24.78 -3.81
N ALA A 597 11.02 26.06 -4.10
CA ALA A 597 12.01 26.54 -5.06
C ALA A 597 13.40 26.58 -4.44
N LEU A 598 14.42 26.24 -5.22
CA LEU A 598 15.81 26.20 -4.79
C LEU A 598 16.70 27.23 -5.51
N ASN A 599 16.26 27.78 -6.65
CA ASN A 599 16.98 28.76 -7.44
C ASN A 599 15.98 29.74 -8.13
N PRO A 600 16.46 30.80 -8.82
CA PRO A 600 15.58 31.79 -9.48
C PRO A 600 14.62 31.19 -10.51
N GLU A 601 15.04 30.19 -11.30
CA GLU A 601 14.16 29.47 -12.25
C GLU A 601 13.02 28.76 -11.49
N GLY A 602 13.36 28.06 -10.43
CA GLY A 602 12.39 27.38 -9.58
C GLY A 602 11.39 28.36 -8.94
N HIS A 603 11.83 29.56 -8.55
CA HIS A 603 10.93 30.58 -8.01
C HIS A 603 9.91 31.05 -9.06
N ALA A 604 10.33 31.30 -10.30
CA ALA A 604 9.43 31.70 -11.35
C ALA A 604 8.32 30.64 -11.65
N VAL A 605 8.74 29.37 -11.72
CA VAL A 605 7.80 28.23 -11.88
C VAL A 605 6.85 28.11 -10.69
N LEU A 606 7.39 28.21 -9.46
CA LEU A 606 6.60 28.06 -8.25
C LEU A 606 5.56 29.18 -8.10
N ASP A 607 5.90 30.43 -8.45
CA ASP A 607 4.98 31.58 -8.39
C ASP A 607 3.81 31.42 -9.38
N THR A 608 4.09 30.89 -10.58
CA THR A 608 3.05 30.55 -11.55
C THR A 608 2.11 29.47 -11.03
N LEU A 609 2.66 28.38 -10.47
CA LEU A 609 1.88 27.28 -9.89
C LEU A 609 1.04 27.77 -8.68
N ARG A 610 1.59 28.60 -7.81
CA ARG A 610 0.87 29.18 -6.66
C ARG A 610 -0.28 30.07 -7.09
N SER A 611 -0.06 30.89 -8.11
CA SER A 611 -1.11 31.77 -8.64
C SER A 611 -2.25 30.96 -9.23
N GLY A 612 -1.96 29.93 -10.03
CA GLY A 612 -2.96 29.02 -10.57
C GLY A 612 -3.71 28.24 -9.50
N PHE A 613 -3.00 27.76 -8.47
CA PHE A 613 -3.62 27.08 -7.33
C PHE A 613 -4.54 28.02 -6.54
N ALA A 614 -4.12 29.27 -6.29
CA ALA A 614 -4.92 30.26 -5.59
C ALA A 614 -6.22 30.61 -6.36
N ALA A 615 -6.14 30.69 -7.67
CA ALA A 615 -7.31 30.94 -8.52
C ALA A 615 -8.29 29.78 -8.55
N SER A 616 -7.81 28.54 -8.57
CA SER A 616 -8.67 27.34 -8.71
C SER A 616 -9.25 26.84 -7.38
N LEU A 617 -8.55 27.04 -6.26
CA LEU A 617 -8.91 26.44 -4.98
C LEU A 617 -10.33 26.77 -4.49
N PRO A 618 -10.86 28.04 -4.59
CA PRO A 618 -12.21 28.33 -4.15
C PRO A 618 -13.28 27.52 -4.88
N SER A 619 -13.17 27.38 -6.20
CA SER A 619 -14.11 26.56 -7.00
C SER A 619 -14.00 25.08 -6.65
N LEU A 620 -12.78 24.54 -6.53
CA LEU A 620 -12.58 23.15 -6.16
C LEU A 620 -13.17 22.83 -4.79
N LEU A 621 -13.03 23.72 -3.80
CA LEU A 621 -13.61 23.54 -2.47
C LEU A 621 -15.15 23.60 -2.48
N ALA A 622 -15.73 24.34 -3.38
CA ALA A 622 -17.18 24.43 -3.52
C ALA A 622 -17.80 23.16 -4.15
N PHE A 623 -17.04 22.43 -4.97
CA PHE A 623 -17.52 21.30 -5.77
C PHE A 623 -16.76 20.01 -5.43
N GLU A 624 -15.69 19.69 -6.15
CA GLU A 624 -15.01 18.38 -6.10
C GLU A 624 -14.40 18.08 -4.72
N LEU A 625 -13.95 19.11 -4.00
CA LEU A 625 -13.31 19.02 -2.69
C LEU A 625 -14.21 19.44 -1.53
N ALA A 626 -15.54 19.49 -1.74
CA ALA A 626 -16.51 19.87 -0.70
C ALA A 626 -16.44 18.96 0.56
N ALA A 627 -15.94 17.73 0.42
CA ALA A 627 -15.75 16.77 1.51
C ALA A 627 -14.35 16.81 2.16
N LEU A 628 -13.50 17.79 1.81
CA LEU A 628 -12.17 17.93 2.42
C LEU A 628 -12.31 18.38 3.89
N PRO A 629 -11.57 17.82 4.85
CA PRO A 629 -11.67 18.23 6.25
C PRO A 629 -11.38 19.73 6.45
N ALA A 630 -12.21 20.41 7.23
CA ALA A 630 -12.10 21.85 7.47
C ALA A 630 -10.73 22.27 8.03
N SER A 631 -10.08 21.41 8.82
CA SER A 631 -8.71 21.63 9.32
C SER A 631 -7.64 21.64 8.22
N VAL A 632 -7.86 20.87 7.15
CA VAL A 632 -7.01 20.86 5.95
C VAL A 632 -7.29 22.10 5.13
N VAL A 633 -8.56 22.46 4.92
CA VAL A 633 -8.98 23.68 4.21
C VAL A 633 -8.32 24.91 4.84
N ALA A 634 -8.38 25.06 6.16
CA ALA A 634 -7.75 26.16 6.87
C ALA A 634 -6.22 26.28 6.57
N LEU A 635 -5.50 25.16 6.52
CA LEU A 635 -4.07 25.14 6.20
C LEU A 635 -3.78 25.47 4.73
N LEU A 636 -4.65 25.06 3.82
CA LEU A 636 -4.53 25.41 2.40
C LEU A 636 -4.80 26.91 2.17
N LEU A 637 -5.80 27.48 2.82
CA LEU A 637 -6.08 28.92 2.77
C LEU A 637 -4.91 29.76 3.33
N ALA A 638 -4.29 29.27 4.42
CA ALA A 638 -3.11 29.93 5.00
C ALA A 638 -1.88 29.94 4.08
N ALA A 639 -1.82 29.04 3.10
CA ALA A 639 -0.72 28.95 2.13
C ALA A 639 -0.94 29.84 0.89
N LEU A 640 -2.15 30.36 0.67
CA LEU A 640 -2.43 31.25 -0.46
C LEU A 640 -1.68 32.60 -0.30
N PRO A 641 -1.43 33.35 -1.37
CA PRO A 641 -0.88 34.69 -1.28
C PRO A 641 -1.72 35.60 -0.37
N ALA A 642 -1.10 36.53 0.35
CA ALA A 642 -1.82 37.49 1.19
C ALA A 642 -2.74 38.38 0.35
N GLN A 643 -3.93 38.66 0.89
CA GLN A 643 -4.89 39.56 0.28
C GLN A 643 -5.59 40.34 1.39
N PRO A 644 -5.03 41.50 1.78
CA PRO A 644 -5.58 42.31 2.88
C PRO A 644 -7.07 42.64 2.61
N LEU A 645 -7.85 42.61 3.70
CA LEU A 645 -9.27 42.99 3.64
C LEU A 645 -9.44 44.46 3.23
N GLY A 646 -10.23 44.68 2.21
CA GLY A 646 -10.63 46.04 1.81
C GLY A 646 -11.67 46.65 2.76
N THR A 647 -11.92 47.97 2.67
CA THR A 647 -12.88 48.65 3.53
C THR A 647 -14.29 48.13 3.36
N ALA A 648 -14.72 47.84 2.12
CA ALA A 648 -16.03 47.27 1.85
C ALA A 648 -16.21 45.83 2.42
N GLU A 649 -15.16 45.02 2.36
CA GLU A 649 -15.17 43.68 2.95
C GLU A 649 -15.26 43.75 4.47
N ARG A 650 -14.46 44.60 5.12
CA ARG A 650 -14.53 44.84 6.56
C ARG A 650 -15.90 45.27 7.03
N GLN A 651 -16.52 46.24 6.33
CA GLN A 651 -17.88 46.69 6.62
C GLN A 651 -18.90 45.55 6.46
N ALA A 652 -18.78 44.75 5.37
CA ALA A 652 -19.66 43.63 5.14
C ALA A 652 -19.54 42.55 6.24
N ILE A 653 -18.35 42.24 6.68
CA ILE A 653 -18.06 41.29 7.76
C ILE A 653 -18.66 41.79 9.08
N HIS A 654 -18.45 43.06 9.41
CA HIS A 654 -19.02 43.72 10.60
C HIS A 654 -20.53 43.66 10.62
N ASP A 655 -21.19 44.01 9.49
CA ASP A 655 -22.65 44.00 9.35
C ASP A 655 -23.26 42.59 9.51
N VAL A 656 -22.56 41.54 9.06
CA VAL A 656 -22.96 40.16 9.29
C VAL A 656 -22.80 39.77 10.77
N ALA A 657 -21.67 40.10 11.38
CA ALA A 657 -21.35 39.69 12.72
C ALA A 657 -22.19 40.41 13.80
N TYR A 658 -22.37 41.74 13.65
CA TYR A 658 -22.96 42.61 14.69
C TYR A 658 -24.33 43.23 14.30
N ALA A 659 -24.72 43.15 13.01
CA ALA A 659 -26.02 43.62 12.55
C ALA A 659 -26.85 42.46 11.95
N ARG A 660 -27.73 42.76 11.00
CA ARG A 660 -28.68 41.80 10.40
C ARG A 660 -28.43 41.50 8.92
N ARG A 661 -27.28 41.84 8.38
CA ARG A 661 -26.94 41.56 6.98
C ARG A 661 -26.95 40.03 6.73
N ASP A 662 -27.52 39.66 5.58
CA ASP A 662 -27.59 38.27 5.16
C ASP A 662 -26.18 37.75 4.86
N PRO A 663 -25.70 36.69 5.57
CA PRO A 663 -24.39 36.11 5.34
C PRO A 663 -24.20 35.55 3.93
N ALA A 664 -25.24 35.03 3.28
CA ALA A 664 -25.14 34.44 1.96
C ALA A 664 -24.73 35.51 0.90
N LEU A 665 -25.28 36.74 1.04
CA LEU A 665 -24.94 37.87 0.16
C LEU A 665 -23.57 38.48 0.49
N ALA A 666 -23.04 38.22 1.70
CA ALA A 666 -21.73 38.66 2.13
C ALA A 666 -20.67 37.55 2.02
N ARG A 667 -20.97 36.41 1.42
CA ARG A 667 -20.07 35.24 1.33
C ARG A 667 -18.66 35.57 0.83
N PRO A 668 -18.46 36.40 -0.24
CA PRO A 668 -17.10 36.76 -0.65
C PRO A 668 -16.27 37.43 0.45
N ALA A 669 -16.90 38.32 1.25
CA ALA A 669 -16.22 38.97 2.38
C ALA A 669 -15.89 37.97 3.51
N LEU A 670 -16.80 37.02 3.79
CA LEU A 670 -16.55 35.94 4.75
C LEU A 670 -15.49 34.94 4.27
N GLN A 671 -15.37 34.73 2.97
CA GLN A 671 -14.26 33.98 2.37
C GLN A 671 -12.92 34.69 2.59
N ALA A 672 -12.89 36.01 2.35
CA ALA A 672 -11.71 36.82 2.61
C ALA A 672 -11.33 36.82 4.09
N LEU A 673 -12.30 36.93 5.02
CA LEU A 673 -12.06 36.80 6.46
C LEU A 673 -11.46 35.43 6.80
N ALA A 674 -12.06 34.35 6.33
CA ALA A 674 -11.56 32.99 6.61
C ALA A 674 -10.14 32.78 6.09
N ARG A 675 -9.83 33.36 4.91
CA ARG A 675 -8.48 33.30 4.31
C ARG A 675 -7.46 34.07 5.12
N GLU A 676 -7.73 35.32 5.48
CA GLU A 676 -6.77 36.15 6.21
C GLU A 676 -6.62 35.67 7.68
N ALA A 677 -7.70 35.26 8.32
CA ALA A 677 -7.69 34.69 9.65
C ALA A 677 -6.85 33.39 9.74
N SER A 678 -6.79 32.59 8.66
CA SER A 678 -6.00 31.37 8.62
C SER A 678 -4.48 31.57 8.82
N ARG A 679 -4.02 32.80 8.71
CA ARG A 679 -2.60 33.23 8.89
C ARG A 679 -2.28 33.65 10.31
N GLN A 680 -3.30 33.84 11.13
CA GLN A 680 -3.19 34.36 12.48
C GLN A 680 -3.16 33.21 13.52
N PRO A 681 -2.52 33.39 14.67
CA PRO A 681 -2.66 32.46 15.79
C PRO A 681 -4.04 32.66 16.43
N LEU A 682 -4.95 31.73 16.18
CA LEU A 682 -6.38 31.86 16.56
C LEU A 682 -6.72 31.27 17.95
N GLY A 683 -5.79 30.56 18.60
CA GLY A 683 -6.04 29.98 19.92
C GLY A 683 -7.37 29.21 19.99
N GLU A 684 -8.25 29.59 20.92
CA GLU A 684 -9.56 28.98 21.12
C GLU A 684 -10.52 29.17 19.94
N ALA A 685 -10.33 30.22 19.12
CA ALA A 685 -11.13 30.46 17.93
C ALA A 685 -10.80 29.56 16.72
N GLN A 686 -9.81 28.65 16.85
CA GLN A 686 -9.41 27.75 15.77
C GLN A 686 -10.59 26.91 15.24
N GLN A 687 -11.44 26.42 16.09
CA GLN A 687 -12.62 25.66 15.70
C GLN A 687 -13.65 26.53 14.98
N ALA A 688 -13.90 27.75 15.46
CA ALA A 688 -14.78 28.70 14.81
C ALA A 688 -14.29 29.06 13.42
N HIS A 689 -13.00 29.31 13.26
CA HIS A 689 -12.39 29.56 11.97
C HIS A 689 -12.58 28.39 11.00
N GLN A 690 -12.39 27.14 11.43
CA GLN A 690 -12.62 25.94 10.59
C GLN A 690 -14.10 25.84 10.16
N GLN A 691 -15.03 26.16 11.04
CA GLN A 691 -16.46 26.21 10.72
C GLN A 691 -16.76 27.32 9.71
N LEU A 692 -16.17 28.52 9.88
CA LEU A 692 -16.29 29.61 8.92
C LEU A 692 -15.77 29.23 7.53
N ALA A 693 -14.58 28.61 7.48
CA ALA A 693 -13.97 28.17 6.24
C ALA A 693 -14.82 27.10 5.51
N ALA A 694 -15.34 26.10 6.26
CA ALA A 694 -16.21 25.07 5.73
C ALA A 694 -17.55 25.65 5.19
N TRP A 695 -18.13 26.60 5.89
CA TRP A 695 -19.34 27.28 5.42
C TRP A 695 -19.06 28.15 4.20
N ALA A 696 -18.03 28.97 4.26
CA ALA A 696 -17.74 29.98 3.23
C ALA A 696 -17.28 29.37 1.90
N TYR A 697 -16.44 28.32 1.94
CA TYR A 697 -15.84 27.69 0.77
C TYR A 697 -16.50 26.37 0.36
N GLN A 698 -17.01 25.57 1.30
CA GLN A 698 -17.53 24.23 1.01
C GLN A 698 -19.07 24.15 1.10
N ASN A 699 -19.72 25.26 1.39
CA ASN A 699 -21.18 25.34 1.58
C ASN A 699 -21.75 24.36 2.64
N GLN A 700 -20.94 24.05 3.66
CA GLN A 700 -21.35 23.14 4.74
C GLN A 700 -22.24 23.88 5.75
N PRO A 701 -23.45 23.38 6.06
CA PRO A 701 -24.34 24.03 7.03
C PRO A 701 -23.79 23.89 8.45
N LEU A 702 -23.92 24.96 9.26
CA LEU A 702 -23.48 24.99 10.67
C LEU A 702 -24.51 24.41 11.65
N ALA A 703 -25.79 24.30 11.22
CA ALA A 703 -26.88 23.69 11.96
C ALA A 703 -27.94 23.15 11.00
N LYS A 704 -28.82 22.25 11.48
CA LYS A 704 -29.89 21.64 10.68
C LYS A 704 -31.01 22.64 10.35
N ALA A 705 -31.39 23.51 11.30
CA ALA A 705 -32.40 24.55 11.09
C ALA A 705 -31.77 25.84 10.55
N GLN A 706 -32.38 26.46 9.55
CA GLN A 706 -31.82 27.60 8.82
C GLN A 706 -31.59 28.83 9.72
N ASN A 707 -32.53 29.15 10.62
CA ASN A 707 -32.40 30.29 11.54
C ASN A 707 -31.27 30.09 12.54
N ASP A 708 -31.11 28.85 13.06
CA ASP A 708 -30.03 28.50 13.99
C ASP A 708 -28.67 28.54 13.26
N ALA A 709 -28.63 28.15 11.98
CA ALA A 709 -27.42 28.17 11.16
C ALA A 709 -26.91 29.61 10.93
N VAL A 710 -27.81 30.58 10.68
CA VAL A 710 -27.46 31.99 10.51
C VAL A 710 -26.95 32.60 11.81
N GLN A 711 -27.64 32.33 12.94
CA GLN A 711 -27.20 32.84 14.23
C GLN A 711 -25.84 32.26 14.61
N ARG A 712 -25.65 30.97 14.42
CA ARG A 712 -24.38 30.30 14.68
C ARG A 712 -23.25 30.84 13.82
N LEU A 713 -23.54 31.16 12.56
CA LEU A 713 -22.54 31.76 11.68
C LEU A 713 -22.11 33.16 12.16
N ARG A 714 -23.04 33.97 12.68
CA ARG A 714 -22.72 35.26 13.28
C ARG A 714 -21.85 35.12 14.51
N ASP A 715 -22.12 34.12 15.36
CA ASP A 715 -21.35 33.82 16.54
C ASP A 715 -19.93 33.37 16.17
N VAL A 716 -19.81 32.49 15.18
CA VAL A 716 -18.53 32.05 14.60
C VAL A 716 -17.74 33.24 14.02
N ALA A 717 -18.40 34.10 13.24
CA ALA A 717 -17.73 35.28 12.68
C ALA A 717 -17.21 36.23 13.78
N ARG A 718 -18.01 36.49 14.85
CA ARG A 718 -17.59 37.28 16.01
C ARG A 718 -16.37 36.69 16.70
N GLN A 719 -16.35 35.38 16.94
CA GLN A 719 -15.20 34.70 17.57
C GLN A 719 -13.94 34.84 16.71
N VAL A 720 -14.06 34.69 15.40
CA VAL A 720 -12.91 34.85 14.48
C VAL A 720 -12.44 36.30 14.45
N ILE A 721 -13.34 37.29 14.38
CA ILE A 721 -12.99 38.71 14.41
C ILE A 721 -12.25 39.08 15.71
N ALA A 722 -12.78 38.64 16.85
CA ALA A 722 -12.18 38.92 18.17
C ALA A 722 -10.78 38.31 18.34
N ALA A 723 -10.50 37.18 17.70
CA ALA A 723 -9.20 36.51 17.75
C ALA A 723 -8.20 37.07 16.74
N CYS A 724 -8.65 37.85 15.75
CA CYS A 724 -7.79 38.36 14.67
C CYS A 724 -7.44 39.84 14.89
N ALA A 725 -6.17 40.20 14.74
CA ALA A 725 -5.73 41.59 14.69
C ALA A 725 -6.09 42.31 13.36
N LEU A 726 -7.03 41.76 12.62
CA LEU A 726 -7.46 42.29 11.29
C LEU A 726 -8.40 43.49 11.40
N PHE A 727 -9.00 43.70 12.57
CA PHE A 727 -9.87 44.82 12.86
C PHE A 727 -9.18 45.68 13.92
N PRO A 728 -8.98 47.00 13.69
CA PRO A 728 -8.50 47.89 14.75
C PRO A 728 -9.50 47.85 15.90
N SER A 729 -8.97 47.80 17.12
CA SER A 729 -9.80 48.04 18.32
C SER A 729 -10.53 49.36 18.13
N GLU A 730 -11.88 49.36 18.17
CA GLU A 730 -12.62 50.63 18.21
C GLU A 730 -12.10 51.44 19.41
N PRO A 731 -11.86 52.74 19.23
CA PRO A 731 -11.69 53.62 20.39
C PRO A 731 -13.01 53.57 21.16
N GLU A 732 -12.91 53.24 22.45
CA GLU A 732 -14.05 53.25 23.38
C GLU A 732 -14.84 54.56 23.17
N ARG A 733 -16.08 54.45 22.71
CA ARG A 733 -17.06 55.54 22.67
C ARG A 733 -17.90 55.48 23.94
#